data_1fa676715515c98a277ff935fc0aaff3
#
_entry.id   1fa676715515c98a277ff935fc0aaff3
#
_cell.length_a   1.000
_cell.length_b   1.000
_cell.length_c   1.000
_cell.angle_alpha   90.00
_cell.angle_beta   90.00
_cell.angle_gamma   90.00
#
_symmetry.space_group_name_H-M   'P 1'
#
loop_
_entity.id
_entity.type
_entity.pdbx_description
1 polymer ?
#
loop_
_entity_poly.entity_id
_entity_poly.type
_entity_poly.pdbx_seq_one_letter_code
_entity_poly.pdbx_strand_id
1 'polypeptide(L)'
;VRVAQSWLTEILQRTTPEWSVSAEELDAGFVRVGLEVEEVDKLEPIGGDIDKPLVVGRVAEITELTEFKKPIRFCKVDVGNPELQEIVCGARNFAVGDLVVVVLPGGVLPGGFTISSRKTYGHTSNGMICSVAELGIGKDHDGILVLEPGSAEPGDDANVLLGTDDTIIELNITPDRGYCFSVRGLARELACGFDLEYADPAVRTLPDGDAEAWPVRLEADSECTRFGARRVTGIDPNAVSPLWLQRRLMLSGMRPISPAVDVTNYVMLELGQPLHAFDAAKLNGALVVRSAHKGETLRTLDDTERTLDAEDVVIADDSGVISLAGVMGGAGTEVGADTTDVVLEAATWNPLRVYRTARRHKLVSEAGKRYERVVDPEINIVALDRAATLLAEITGGTIESTLTDVRVPLEPVAPIAMDIDLPDRVAGVTYPAGTAVRRLAQIGAAVEIEVNDAGRTQLLVTPPSWRPDLAQPADLVEEVLRLEGLEQIPSVLPSAPAGRGLTASQRRRRAVSRALAFAGGVEVPAPVFLPAGVFDVWGLDADDPRRTTTRVLNPLDAERPELATTLLPGLLEVAARNISRGARDLTIYGIAQVVRPGERTHAVEALPVDRRPTDEQIAELNASLPAQPVHVAAVLSGKRDPRGPWGPGRQAEAADAFALVDEVADAAGVTIERRAAAYLPWHPGRCAELVVDGVVVGHAGELHPAVLERAGLPPRTCALELDLDALPLVAARPAPIVSAFPAVLQDVSISVEKAVPAASVESALRSGGGELLEDIALFDVYEGAQAGEGRKSLTYALRFRAPDRTLTEDEASAARDAAVASASSAVGAELRG
;
A
#
# COMPACT_ATOMS: atom_id res chain seq x y z
N VAL A 1 -2.22 13.53 11.75
CA VAL A 1 -2.11 14.74 12.60
C VAL A 1 -3.26 14.80 13.55
N ARG A 2 -2.97 14.99 14.85
CA ARG A 2 -3.98 15.13 15.90
C ARG A 2 -4.19 16.60 16.25
N VAL A 3 -5.43 17.06 16.26
CA VAL A 3 -5.80 18.43 16.60
C VAL A 3 -7.06 18.48 17.44
N ALA A 4 -7.07 19.33 18.46
CA ALA A 4 -8.25 19.56 19.29
C ALA A 4 -9.23 20.52 18.59
N GLN A 5 -10.52 20.19 18.62
CA GLN A 5 -11.59 21.03 18.07
C GLN A 5 -11.59 22.43 18.70
N SER A 6 -11.37 22.52 20.01
CA SER A 6 -11.30 23.81 20.70
C SER A 6 -10.21 24.74 20.14
N TRP A 7 -9.06 24.21 19.71
CA TRP A 7 -7.98 24.99 19.14
C TRP A 7 -8.30 25.53 17.74
N LEU A 8 -8.92 24.69 16.90
CA LEU A 8 -9.44 25.13 15.59
C LEU A 8 -10.52 26.20 15.75
N THR A 9 -11.45 25.99 16.68
CA THR A 9 -12.52 26.93 17.00
C THR A 9 -11.96 28.30 17.43
N GLU A 10 -10.98 28.33 18.31
CA GLU A 10 -10.31 29.57 18.76
C GLU A 10 -9.74 30.38 17.58
N ILE A 11 -9.12 29.72 16.59
CA ILE A 11 -8.57 30.42 15.44
C ILE A 11 -9.68 30.96 14.53
N LEU A 12 -10.70 30.16 14.25
CA LEU A 12 -11.80 30.57 13.35
C LEU A 12 -12.71 31.61 13.98
N GLN A 13 -12.87 31.60 15.31
CA GLN A 13 -13.63 32.61 16.03
C GLN A 13 -12.97 34.00 16.06
N ARG A 14 -11.72 34.14 15.65
CA ARG A 14 -11.05 35.46 15.52
C ARG A 14 -11.77 36.38 14.52
N THR A 15 -12.34 35.79 13.46
CA THR A 15 -13.10 36.49 12.43
C THR A 15 -14.60 36.26 12.54
N THR A 16 -15.01 35.12 13.04
CA THR A 16 -16.42 34.72 13.16
C THR A 16 -16.69 34.25 14.60
N PRO A 17 -16.88 35.18 15.57
CA PRO A 17 -16.95 34.84 16.99
C PRO A 17 -18.06 33.85 17.38
N GLU A 18 -19.13 33.77 16.60
CA GLU A 18 -20.25 32.86 16.84
C GLU A 18 -20.08 31.49 16.15
N TRP A 19 -18.96 31.27 15.44
CA TRP A 19 -18.73 30.00 14.76
C TRP A 19 -18.58 28.85 15.76
N SER A 20 -19.44 27.84 15.61
CA SER A 20 -19.41 26.62 16.39
C SER A 20 -20.05 25.51 15.57
N VAL A 21 -19.43 24.36 15.55
CA VAL A 21 -19.89 23.17 14.84
C VAL A 21 -19.76 21.94 15.74
N SER A 22 -20.60 20.93 15.53
CA SER A 22 -20.46 19.62 16.17
C SER A 22 -19.22 18.88 15.64
N ALA A 23 -18.82 17.83 16.32
CA ALA A 23 -17.73 16.96 15.87
C ALA A 23 -18.04 16.32 14.51
N GLU A 24 -19.29 15.95 14.28
CA GLU A 24 -19.76 15.36 13.02
C GLU A 24 -19.73 16.38 11.87
N GLU A 25 -20.09 17.63 12.12
CA GLU A 25 -19.99 18.69 11.12
C GLU A 25 -18.54 19.05 10.82
N LEU A 26 -17.66 18.98 11.83
CA LEU A 26 -16.23 19.21 11.66
C LEU A 26 -15.58 18.10 10.82
N ASP A 27 -15.90 16.84 11.09
CA ASP A 27 -15.49 15.69 10.27
C ASP A 27 -15.93 15.88 8.81
N ALA A 28 -17.21 16.12 8.58
CA ALA A 28 -17.75 16.38 7.24
C ALA A 28 -17.08 17.61 6.58
N GLY A 29 -16.71 18.63 7.36
CA GLY A 29 -15.98 19.81 6.89
C GLY A 29 -14.59 19.45 6.36
N PHE A 30 -13.84 18.63 7.07
CA PHE A 30 -12.54 18.14 6.62
C PHE A 30 -12.65 17.28 5.36
N VAL A 31 -13.58 16.32 5.34
CA VAL A 31 -13.82 15.46 4.17
C VAL A 31 -14.18 16.31 2.94
N ARG A 32 -15.00 17.36 3.10
CA ARG A 32 -15.39 18.26 2.02
C ARG A 32 -14.20 18.95 1.38
N VAL A 33 -13.19 19.33 2.16
CA VAL A 33 -11.99 19.98 1.62
C VAL A 33 -10.90 18.99 1.20
N GLY A 34 -11.21 17.67 1.20
CA GLY A 34 -10.32 16.61 0.74
C GLY A 34 -9.29 16.14 1.77
N LEU A 35 -9.53 16.38 3.05
CA LEU A 35 -8.71 15.85 4.14
C LEU A 35 -9.37 14.60 4.74
N GLU A 36 -8.62 13.50 4.78
CA GLU A 36 -9.08 12.23 5.31
C GLU A 36 -9.05 12.26 6.84
N VAL A 37 -10.21 12.00 7.46
CA VAL A 37 -10.32 11.83 8.91
C VAL A 37 -10.14 10.35 9.24
N GLU A 38 -9.12 10.02 10.02
CA GLU A 38 -8.83 8.64 10.45
C GLU A 38 -9.58 8.28 11.73
N GLU A 39 -9.68 9.23 12.68
CA GLU A 39 -10.31 9.00 13.98
C GLU A 39 -10.90 10.29 14.54
N VAL A 40 -12.03 10.17 15.22
CA VAL A 40 -12.68 11.24 16.00
C VAL A 40 -12.83 10.77 17.43
N ASP A 41 -11.96 11.24 18.30
CA ASP A 41 -11.94 10.92 19.71
C ASP A 41 -12.70 12.00 20.51
N LYS A 42 -13.88 11.69 20.99
CA LYS A 42 -14.59 12.57 21.94
C LYS A 42 -14.08 12.30 23.34
N LEU A 43 -13.45 13.28 23.95
CA LEU A 43 -13.09 13.18 25.34
C LEU A 43 -14.38 13.28 26.19
N GLU A 44 -14.53 12.33 27.09
CA GLU A 44 -15.66 12.34 28.02
C GLU A 44 -15.16 12.79 29.38
N PRO A 45 -15.77 13.81 29.98
CA PRO A 45 -15.46 14.19 31.35
C PRO A 45 -15.55 13.00 32.28
N ILE A 46 -14.60 12.90 33.20
CA ILE A 46 -14.66 11.88 34.24
C ILE A 46 -15.95 12.04 34.98
N GLY A 47 -16.86 11.11 34.77
CA GLY A 47 -18.20 11.07 35.40
C GLY A 47 -18.23 10.21 36.66
N GLY A 48 -19.44 10.02 37.22
CA GLY A 48 -19.68 9.15 38.36
C GLY A 48 -20.95 9.54 39.07
N ASP A 49 -21.31 8.78 40.10
CA ASP A 49 -22.50 9.03 40.94
C ASP A 49 -22.29 10.11 42.03
N ILE A 50 -21.19 10.87 41.93
CA ILE A 50 -20.83 11.91 42.90
C ILE A 50 -20.62 13.26 42.22
N ASP A 51 -20.85 14.33 42.98
CA ASP A 51 -20.49 15.67 42.55
C ASP A 51 -18.96 15.80 42.51
N LYS A 52 -18.43 16.39 41.41
CA LYS A 52 -17.00 16.53 41.14
C LYS A 52 -16.20 15.23 41.33
N PRO A 53 -16.37 14.24 40.45
CA PRO A 53 -15.64 12.97 40.55
C PRO A 53 -14.13 13.09 40.31
N LEU A 54 -13.69 14.16 39.62
CA LEU A 54 -12.30 14.49 39.33
C LEU A 54 -11.97 15.85 39.98
N VAL A 55 -11.03 15.86 40.90
CA VAL A 55 -10.64 17.07 41.62
C VAL A 55 -9.14 17.32 41.62
N VAL A 56 -8.79 18.58 41.83
CA VAL A 56 -7.39 18.94 42.13
C VAL A 56 -7.10 18.58 43.59
N GLY A 57 -5.98 17.92 43.81
CA GLY A 57 -5.49 17.60 45.15
C GLY A 57 -4.10 18.16 45.41
N ARG A 58 -3.78 18.56 46.66
CA ARG A 58 -2.43 18.94 47.08
C ARG A 58 -1.87 17.83 47.96
N VAL A 59 -0.70 17.33 47.59
CA VAL A 59 -0.01 16.29 48.35
C VAL A 59 0.45 16.85 49.70
N ALA A 60 -0.16 16.43 50.78
CA ALA A 60 0.18 16.91 52.13
C ALA A 60 1.27 16.07 52.79
N GLU A 61 1.19 14.74 52.65
CA GLU A 61 2.20 13.82 53.24
C GLU A 61 2.47 12.66 52.28
N ILE A 62 3.71 12.17 52.29
CA ILE A 62 4.13 10.95 51.55
C ILE A 62 4.86 10.02 52.52
N THR A 63 4.43 8.76 52.57
CA THR A 63 5.14 7.68 53.28
C THR A 63 5.58 6.63 52.29
N GLU A 64 6.91 6.40 52.18
CA GLU A 64 7.47 5.37 51.34
C GLU A 64 7.26 3.97 51.94
N LEU A 65 6.59 3.06 51.20
CA LEU A 65 6.40 1.68 51.62
C LEU A 65 7.50 0.82 51.00
N THR A 66 8.58 0.60 51.76
CA THR A 66 9.81 -0.02 51.27
C THR A 66 9.83 -1.54 51.40
N GLU A 67 8.85 -2.15 52.09
CA GLU A 67 8.75 -3.60 52.31
C GLU A 67 8.26 -4.38 51.09
N PHE A 68 7.86 -3.70 50.02
CA PHE A 68 7.33 -4.34 48.80
C PHE A 68 8.37 -4.35 47.65
N LYS A 69 8.27 -5.37 46.77
CA LYS A 69 9.18 -5.52 45.61
C LYS A 69 9.20 -4.33 44.65
N LYS A 70 8.10 -3.61 44.56
CA LYS A 70 7.98 -2.37 43.81
C LYS A 70 7.87 -1.21 44.78
N PRO A 71 8.51 -0.07 44.50
CA PRO A 71 8.37 1.12 45.34
C PRO A 71 6.89 1.62 45.29
N ILE A 72 6.27 1.74 46.42
CA ILE A 72 4.89 2.19 46.60
C ILE A 72 4.88 3.33 47.58
N ARG A 73 4.00 4.29 47.37
CA ARG A 73 3.80 5.46 48.24
C ARG A 73 2.42 5.43 48.84
N PHE A 74 2.32 5.67 50.09
CA PHE A 74 1.08 6.00 50.80
C PHE A 74 1.04 7.51 50.97
N CYS A 75 0.04 8.17 50.37
CA CYS A 75 -0.08 9.61 50.30
C CYS A 75 -1.32 10.06 51.03
N LYS A 76 -1.20 11.20 51.70
CA LYS A 76 -2.36 11.98 52.18
C LYS A 76 -2.46 13.22 51.30
N VAL A 77 -3.61 13.42 50.69
CA VAL A 77 -3.88 14.45 49.71
C VAL A 77 -5.05 15.32 50.17
N ASP A 78 -4.81 16.63 50.24
CA ASP A 78 -5.87 17.62 50.48
C ASP A 78 -6.66 17.77 49.14
N VAL A 79 -7.90 17.43 49.15
CA VAL A 79 -8.84 17.50 48.01
C VAL A 79 -9.97 18.52 48.26
N GLY A 80 -9.71 19.53 49.12
CA GLY A 80 -10.65 20.57 49.51
C GLY A 80 -11.65 20.11 50.55
N ASN A 81 -11.52 18.93 51.13
CA ASN A 81 -12.32 18.40 52.18
C ASN A 81 -11.66 18.59 53.55
N PRO A 82 -12.42 18.62 54.67
CA PRO A 82 -11.84 18.74 56.02
C PRO A 82 -10.87 17.61 56.38
N GLU A 83 -11.07 16.43 55.84
CA GLU A 83 -10.19 15.27 56.03
C GLU A 83 -9.32 15.01 54.80
N LEU A 84 -8.04 14.73 55.01
CA LEU A 84 -7.11 14.38 53.96
C LEU A 84 -7.46 13.02 53.34
N GLN A 85 -7.43 12.96 52.03
CA GLN A 85 -7.71 11.74 51.24
C GLN A 85 -6.51 10.81 51.31
N GLU A 86 -6.68 9.61 51.78
CA GLU A 86 -5.63 8.59 51.82
C GLU A 86 -5.57 7.82 50.48
N ILE A 87 -4.46 7.81 49.82
CA ILE A 87 -4.30 7.19 48.49
C ILE A 87 -2.97 6.43 48.41
N VAL A 88 -3.01 5.24 47.82
CA VAL A 88 -1.80 4.47 47.51
C VAL A 88 -1.43 4.69 46.04
N CYS A 89 -0.20 5.15 45.79
CA CYS A 89 0.28 5.47 44.46
C CYS A 89 1.62 4.77 44.15
N GLY A 90 1.75 4.31 42.92
CA GLY A 90 2.99 3.68 42.43
C GLY A 90 3.97 4.66 41.77
N ALA A 91 3.54 5.86 41.44
CA ALA A 91 4.36 6.87 40.76
C ALA A 91 5.33 7.55 41.73
N ARG A 92 6.40 8.11 41.20
CA ARG A 92 7.45 8.78 41.99
C ARG A 92 7.84 10.19 41.49
N ASN A 93 7.18 10.66 40.47
CA ASN A 93 7.43 11.95 39.82
C ASN A 93 6.77 13.15 40.53
N PHE A 94 6.40 13.01 41.80
CA PHE A 94 5.76 14.08 42.60
C PHE A 94 6.28 14.12 44.01
N ALA A 95 6.15 15.27 44.66
CA ALA A 95 6.61 15.56 46.02
C ALA A 95 5.52 16.14 46.93
N VAL A 96 5.80 16.30 48.22
CA VAL A 96 4.91 17.01 49.16
C VAL A 96 4.82 18.48 48.74
N GLY A 97 3.59 18.98 48.63
CA GLY A 97 3.25 20.33 48.18
C GLY A 97 2.73 20.40 46.75
N ASP A 98 3.01 19.37 45.91
CA ASP A 98 2.58 19.35 44.52
C ASP A 98 1.06 19.25 44.36
N LEU A 99 0.56 19.91 43.34
CA LEU A 99 -0.83 19.77 42.89
C LEU A 99 -0.92 18.57 41.91
N VAL A 100 -1.90 17.72 42.15
CA VAL A 100 -2.14 16.48 41.40
C VAL A 100 -3.61 16.34 41.09
N VAL A 101 -3.94 15.50 40.10
CA VAL A 101 -5.32 15.21 39.73
C VAL A 101 -5.76 13.91 40.37
N VAL A 102 -6.88 13.96 41.07
CA VAL A 102 -7.42 12.85 41.88
C VAL A 102 -8.82 12.48 41.42
N VAL A 103 -9.02 11.21 41.10
CA VAL A 103 -10.35 10.62 40.94
C VAL A 103 -10.80 10.10 42.29
N LEU A 104 -11.94 10.62 42.76
CA LEU A 104 -12.57 10.22 44.03
C LEU A 104 -13.31 8.88 43.87
N PRO A 105 -13.56 8.14 44.98
CA PRO A 105 -14.37 6.92 44.95
C PRO A 105 -15.79 7.22 44.42
N GLY A 106 -16.21 6.47 43.39
CA GLY A 106 -17.46 6.71 42.64
C GLY A 106 -17.19 7.31 41.26
N GLY A 107 -16.00 7.88 41.01
CA GLY A 107 -15.61 8.37 39.69
C GLY A 107 -15.34 7.22 38.71
N VAL A 108 -15.67 7.44 37.44
CA VAL A 108 -15.53 6.45 36.35
C VAL A 108 -14.51 6.96 35.35
N LEU A 109 -13.39 6.25 35.23
CA LEU A 109 -12.32 6.55 34.26
C LEU A 109 -12.74 6.19 32.83
N PRO A 110 -12.12 6.76 31.81
CA PRO A 110 -12.26 6.32 30.41
C PRO A 110 -12.12 4.81 30.31
N GLY A 111 -13.01 4.17 29.50
CA GLY A 111 -13.09 2.70 29.42
C GLY A 111 -13.98 2.04 30.51
N GLY A 112 -14.67 2.83 31.34
CA GLY A 112 -15.69 2.34 32.26
C GLY A 112 -15.19 1.80 33.62
N PHE A 113 -13.92 2.05 33.95
CA PHE A 113 -13.35 1.58 35.22
C PHE A 113 -13.76 2.51 36.39
N THR A 114 -14.60 2.01 37.28
CA THR A 114 -15.06 2.76 38.46
C THR A 114 -14.06 2.69 39.60
N ILE A 115 -13.65 3.84 40.11
CA ILE A 115 -12.79 3.95 41.28
C ILE A 115 -13.60 3.68 42.55
N SER A 116 -13.10 2.83 43.41
CA SER A 116 -13.69 2.49 44.70
C SER A 116 -12.64 2.46 45.81
N SER A 117 -13.05 2.71 47.03
CA SER A 117 -12.22 2.51 48.21
C SER A 117 -11.81 1.04 48.29
N ARG A 118 -10.52 0.77 48.36
CA ARG A 118 -10.01 -0.61 48.47
C ARG A 118 -8.78 -0.69 49.36
N LYS A 119 -8.62 -1.84 50.03
CA LYS A 119 -7.44 -2.11 50.85
C LYS A 119 -6.37 -2.68 49.95
N THR A 120 -5.19 -2.01 49.89
CA THR A 120 -4.03 -2.44 49.11
C THR A 120 -2.77 -2.09 49.87
N TYR A 121 -1.75 -2.95 49.80
CA TYR A 121 -0.49 -2.78 50.52
C TYR A 121 -0.62 -2.44 52.01
N GLY A 122 -1.62 -3.01 52.68
CA GLY A 122 -1.88 -2.79 54.10
C GLY A 122 -2.63 -1.49 54.46
N HIS A 123 -2.85 -0.59 53.52
CA HIS A 123 -3.52 0.70 53.63
C HIS A 123 -4.84 0.72 52.84
N THR A 124 -5.75 1.59 53.21
CA THR A 124 -6.96 1.87 52.44
C THR A 124 -6.64 2.98 51.47
N SER A 125 -6.85 2.74 50.17
CA SER A 125 -6.78 3.78 49.14
C SER A 125 -8.19 4.27 48.83
N ASN A 126 -8.44 5.54 49.09
CA ASN A 126 -9.73 6.22 48.90
C ASN A 126 -9.68 7.10 47.66
N GLY A 127 -9.39 6.55 46.52
CA GLY A 127 -9.25 7.28 45.24
C GLY A 127 -7.99 6.90 44.53
N MET A 128 -7.72 7.64 43.47
CA MET A 128 -6.58 7.41 42.60
C MET A 128 -5.99 8.73 42.10
N ILE A 129 -4.68 8.90 42.25
CA ILE A 129 -3.94 9.98 41.59
C ILE A 129 -3.63 9.53 40.17
N CYS A 130 -4.01 10.32 39.18
CA CYS A 130 -4.05 9.87 37.78
C CYS A 130 -2.88 10.35 36.93
N SER A 131 -2.49 9.50 35.96
CA SER A 131 -1.62 9.84 34.85
C SER A 131 -2.42 10.47 33.70
N VAL A 132 -1.71 11.07 32.74
CA VAL A 132 -2.27 11.62 31.50
C VAL A 132 -3.08 10.57 30.74
N ALA A 133 -2.56 9.33 30.68
CA ALA A 133 -3.21 8.24 29.96
C ALA A 133 -4.50 7.74 30.67
N GLU A 134 -4.49 7.68 32.01
CA GLU A 134 -5.69 7.29 32.77
C GLU A 134 -6.80 8.33 32.68
N LEU A 135 -6.47 9.60 32.48
CA LEU A 135 -7.41 10.66 32.23
C LEU A 135 -7.93 10.72 30.78
N GLY A 136 -7.36 9.92 29.87
CA GLY A 136 -7.73 9.91 28.46
C GLY A 136 -7.26 11.13 27.66
N ILE A 137 -6.46 12.02 28.25
CA ILE A 137 -5.99 13.25 27.60
C ILE A 137 -4.65 13.11 26.90
N GLY A 138 -4.06 11.90 26.86
CA GLY A 138 -2.82 11.58 26.16
C GLY A 138 -2.40 10.13 26.35
N LYS A 139 -1.22 9.77 25.83
CA LYS A 139 -0.71 8.38 25.86
C LYS A 139 0.41 8.15 26.88
N ASP A 140 0.81 9.17 27.64
CA ASP A 140 1.93 9.08 28.59
C ASP A 140 1.51 8.31 29.85
N HIS A 141 2.31 7.27 30.17
CA HIS A 141 2.13 6.42 31.36
C HIS A 141 3.27 6.61 32.39
N ASP A 142 4.24 7.48 32.12
CA ASP A 142 5.42 7.66 32.93
C ASP A 142 5.16 8.59 34.12
N GLY A 143 4.41 8.08 35.08
CA GLY A 143 4.07 8.79 36.31
C GLY A 143 2.65 9.35 36.31
N ILE A 144 2.40 10.27 37.27
CA ILE A 144 1.11 10.95 37.39
C ILE A 144 1.19 12.36 36.79
N LEU A 145 0.02 12.94 36.46
CA LEU A 145 -0.06 14.35 36.08
C LEU A 145 0.16 15.26 37.32
N VAL A 146 1.24 16.04 37.27
CA VAL A 146 1.52 17.10 38.24
C VAL A 146 1.17 18.44 37.62
N LEU A 147 0.36 19.23 38.31
CA LEU A 147 -0.09 20.55 37.87
C LEU A 147 0.88 21.65 38.33
N GLU A 148 0.91 22.74 37.57
CA GLU A 148 1.72 23.92 37.89
C GLU A 148 1.34 24.48 39.28
N PRO A 149 2.32 24.89 40.12
CA PRO A 149 2.05 25.51 41.41
C PRO A 149 1.18 26.78 41.26
N GLY A 150 0.07 26.83 41.95
CA GLY A 150 -0.82 27.99 41.92
C GLY A 150 -1.79 28.02 40.73
N SER A 151 -1.79 26.99 39.86
CA SER A 151 -2.74 26.90 38.74
C SER A 151 -4.17 26.60 39.17
N ALA A 152 -4.34 26.06 40.36
CA ALA A 152 -5.66 25.70 40.92
C ALA A 152 -5.59 25.55 42.47
N GLU A 153 -6.75 25.47 43.11
CA GLU A 153 -6.83 25.18 44.54
C GLU A 153 -7.35 23.75 44.80
N PRO A 154 -6.97 23.15 45.91
CA PRO A 154 -7.52 21.84 46.28
C PRO A 154 -9.06 21.83 46.33
N GLY A 155 -9.67 20.82 45.64
CA GLY A 155 -11.12 20.69 45.49
C GLY A 155 -11.71 21.35 44.25
N ASP A 156 -10.92 22.03 43.44
CA ASP A 156 -11.36 22.51 42.14
C ASP A 156 -11.72 21.34 41.20
N ASP A 157 -12.72 21.56 40.37
CA ASP A 157 -13.10 20.57 39.35
C ASP A 157 -12.02 20.45 38.27
N ALA A 158 -11.31 19.33 38.29
CA ALA A 158 -10.24 19.11 37.35
C ALA A 158 -10.73 18.75 35.92
N ASN A 159 -11.99 18.34 35.73
CA ASN A 159 -12.57 18.22 34.38
C ASN A 159 -12.59 19.59 33.69
N VAL A 160 -13.04 20.61 34.37
CA VAL A 160 -13.07 22.00 33.87
C VAL A 160 -11.64 22.50 33.60
N LEU A 161 -10.76 22.28 34.55
CA LEU A 161 -9.36 22.72 34.46
C LEU A 161 -8.63 22.07 33.25
N LEU A 162 -8.83 20.79 33.04
CA LEU A 162 -8.21 20.00 31.97
C LEU A 162 -8.98 20.09 30.67
N GLY A 163 -10.23 20.57 30.67
CA GLY A 163 -11.09 20.62 29.46
C GLY A 163 -11.28 19.24 28.85
N THR A 164 -11.72 18.29 29.67
CA THR A 164 -11.92 16.90 29.24
C THR A 164 -13.19 16.70 28.42
N ASP A 165 -13.82 17.76 27.93
CA ASP A 165 -15.01 17.78 27.08
C ASP A 165 -14.67 18.12 25.61
N ASP A 166 -13.39 18.08 25.23
CA ASP A 166 -12.93 18.41 23.88
C ASP A 166 -13.07 17.23 22.92
N THR A 167 -12.98 17.51 21.63
CA THR A 167 -12.92 16.50 20.58
C THR A 167 -11.56 16.57 19.89
N ILE A 168 -10.93 15.42 19.72
CA ILE A 168 -9.67 15.29 19.01
C ILE A 168 -9.95 14.67 17.65
N ILE A 169 -9.50 15.34 16.60
CA ILE A 169 -9.57 14.82 15.23
C ILE A 169 -8.19 14.34 14.82
N GLU A 170 -8.08 13.09 14.37
CA GLU A 170 -6.88 12.55 13.75
C GLU A 170 -7.03 12.54 12.22
N LEU A 171 -6.09 13.20 11.54
CA LEU A 171 -6.14 13.42 10.09
C LEU A 171 -4.93 12.78 9.42
N ASN A 172 -5.19 12.12 8.29
CA ASN A 172 -4.15 11.69 7.37
C ASN A 172 -3.90 12.80 6.33
N ILE A 173 -2.70 13.35 6.35
CA ILE A 173 -2.32 14.45 5.47
C ILE A 173 -1.59 13.89 4.25
N THR A 174 -2.10 14.15 3.07
CA THR A 174 -1.47 13.79 1.79
C THR A 174 -0.18 14.58 1.55
N PRO A 175 0.76 14.03 0.74
CA PRO A 175 2.06 14.68 0.51
C PRO A 175 1.98 16.10 -0.08
N ASP A 176 0.96 16.42 -0.84
CA ASP A 176 0.70 17.73 -1.44
C ASP A 176 0.19 18.79 -0.44
N ARG A 177 -0.35 18.34 0.71
CA ARG A 177 -0.95 19.19 1.73
C ARG A 177 -0.03 19.42 2.94
N GLY A 178 1.28 19.55 2.73
CA GLY A 178 2.27 19.68 3.80
C GLY A 178 1.94 20.77 4.83
N TYR A 179 1.39 21.91 4.41
CA TYR A 179 0.99 23.00 5.30
C TYR A 179 -0.13 22.63 6.29
N CYS A 180 -0.92 21.59 6.01
CA CYS A 180 -1.94 21.04 6.90
C CYS A 180 -1.35 20.23 8.08
N PHE A 181 -0.03 20.05 8.17
CA PHE A 181 0.63 19.60 9.41
C PHE A 181 0.66 20.66 10.51
N SER A 182 -0.21 21.68 10.40
CA SER A 182 -0.36 22.75 11.37
C SER A 182 -1.82 23.11 11.59
N VAL A 183 -2.13 23.61 12.80
CA VAL A 183 -3.46 24.13 13.12
C VAL A 183 -3.80 25.33 12.23
N ARG A 184 -2.79 26.16 11.89
CA ARG A 184 -2.90 27.26 10.90
C ARG A 184 -3.43 26.76 9.56
N GLY A 185 -2.83 25.70 9.01
CA GLY A 185 -3.23 25.13 7.72
C GLY A 185 -4.60 24.48 7.76
N LEU A 186 -4.88 23.70 8.80
CA LEU A 186 -6.17 23.04 8.98
C LEU A 186 -7.30 24.05 9.15
N ALA A 187 -7.10 25.10 9.96
CA ALA A 187 -8.09 26.16 10.12
C ALA A 187 -8.35 26.95 8.81
N ARG A 188 -7.30 27.15 7.99
CA ARG A 188 -7.45 27.79 6.67
C ARG A 188 -8.31 26.92 5.74
N GLU A 189 -8.07 25.63 5.69
CA GLU A 189 -8.89 24.70 4.89
C GLU A 189 -10.35 24.67 5.35
N LEU A 190 -10.59 24.60 6.65
CA LEU A 190 -11.93 24.66 7.19
C LEU A 190 -12.61 26.02 6.87
N ALA A 191 -11.88 27.11 6.95
CA ALA A 191 -12.42 28.41 6.55
C ALA A 191 -12.87 28.42 5.08
N CYS A 192 -12.08 27.81 4.18
CA CYS A 192 -12.49 27.63 2.79
C CYS A 192 -13.73 26.72 2.66
N GLY A 193 -13.78 25.62 3.40
CA GLY A 193 -14.89 24.65 3.36
C GLY A 193 -16.21 25.17 3.93
N PHE A 194 -16.13 26.05 4.93
CA PHE A 194 -17.29 26.69 5.55
C PHE A 194 -17.59 28.11 5.04
N ASP A 195 -16.85 28.57 3.99
CA ASP A 195 -16.94 29.92 3.44
C ASP A 195 -16.80 31.05 4.51
N LEU A 196 -15.84 30.89 5.42
CA LEU A 196 -15.53 31.84 6.48
C LEU A 196 -14.40 32.77 6.08
N GLU A 197 -14.37 33.97 6.68
CA GLU A 197 -13.19 34.81 6.66
C GLU A 197 -12.10 34.17 7.54
N TYR A 198 -10.83 34.29 7.13
CA TYR A 198 -9.71 33.71 7.83
C TYR A 198 -8.68 34.75 8.25
N ALA A 199 -8.44 34.88 9.56
CA ALA A 199 -7.34 35.67 10.10
C ALA A 199 -6.14 34.75 10.35
N ASP A 200 -5.14 34.86 9.50
CA ASP A 200 -3.93 34.04 9.61
C ASP A 200 -3.15 34.38 10.90
N PRO A 201 -2.94 33.41 11.82
CA PRO A 201 -2.19 33.62 13.06
C PRO A 201 -0.73 34.00 12.81
N ALA A 202 -0.23 33.80 11.60
CA ALA A 202 1.14 34.17 11.19
C ALA A 202 1.28 35.66 10.85
N VAL A 203 0.20 36.41 10.69
CA VAL A 203 0.27 37.87 10.43
C VAL A 203 0.62 38.58 11.73
N ARG A 204 1.88 39.01 11.84
CA ARG A 204 2.44 39.68 13.02
C ARG A 204 3.36 40.80 12.59
N THR A 205 3.47 41.80 13.44
CA THR A 205 4.54 42.81 13.30
C THR A 205 5.84 42.21 13.79
N LEU A 206 6.80 42.04 12.89
CA LEU A 206 8.11 41.55 13.21
C LEU A 206 9.02 42.66 13.62
N PRO A 207 9.97 42.44 14.54
CA PRO A 207 10.98 43.45 14.89
C PRO A 207 11.94 43.67 13.71
N ASP A 208 12.37 44.91 13.54
CA ASP A 208 13.49 45.24 12.66
C ASP A 208 14.79 44.75 13.30
N GLY A 209 15.44 43.78 12.67
CA GLY A 209 16.70 43.20 13.18
C GLY A 209 17.89 43.87 12.49
N ASP A 210 18.58 44.80 13.19
CA ASP A 210 19.74 45.53 12.65
C ASP A 210 21.09 44.81 12.89
N ALA A 211 21.06 43.64 13.59
CA ALA A 211 22.25 42.86 13.92
C ALA A 211 21.91 41.36 14.08
N GLU A 212 22.92 40.52 13.88
CA GLU A 212 22.78 39.07 14.03
C GLU A 212 22.65 38.66 15.52
N ALA A 213 21.62 37.85 15.82
CA ALA A 213 21.46 37.24 17.14
C ALA A 213 22.52 36.15 17.41
N TRP A 214 22.89 35.43 16.35
CA TRP A 214 23.99 34.47 16.35
C TRP A 214 24.61 34.39 14.97
N PRO A 215 25.95 34.30 14.82
CA PRO A 215 26.60 34.20 13.52
C PRO A 215 26.20 32.91 12.81
N VAL A 216 25.72 32.98 11.56
CA VAL A 216 25.28 31.83 10.74
C VAL A 216 25.91 31.89 9.37
N ARG A 217 26.39 30.75 8.86
CA ARG A 217 26.88 30.60 7.49
C ARG A 217 26.24 29.41 6.84
N LEU A 218 25.66 29.62 5.64
CA LEU A 218 25.12 28.59 4.79
C LEU A 218 26.14 28.22 3.72
N GLU A 219 26.55 26.95 3.64
CA GLU A 219 27.34 26.44 2.53
C GLU A 219 26.41 25.97 1.40
N ALA A 220 26.82 26.19 0.14
CA ALA A 220 25.96 25.96 -1.04
C ALA A 220 25.51 24.48 -1.17
N ASP A 221 26.32 23.54 -0.73
CA ASP A 221 26.05 22.12 -0.78
C ASP A 221 25.01 21.66 0.26
N SER A 222 24.65 22.51 1.22
CA SER A 222 23.59 22.24 2.20
C SER A 222 22.19 22.29 1.62
N GLU A 223 22.02 23.02 0.51
CA GLU A 223 20.71 23.32 -0.08
C GLU A 223 19.72 23.94 0.92
N CYS A 224 20.21 24.50 2.02
CA CYS A 224 19.42 25.30 2.94
C CYS A 224 19.14 26.67 2.32
N THR A 225 17.87 27.05 2.20
CA THR A 225 17.49 28.30 1.52
C THR A 225 17.23 29.45 2.48
N ARG A 226 16.93 29.16 3.74
CA ARG A 226 16.76 30.18 4.78
C ARG A 226 17.10 29.60 6.15
N PHE A 227 17.79 30.37 6.96
CA PHE A 227 18.11 30.04 8.34
C PHE A 227 17.95 31.26 9.23
N GLY A 228 17.07 31.17 10.21
CA GLY A 228 16.83 32.19 11.19
C GLY A 228 17.31 31.76 12.58
N ALA A 229 17.85 32.72 13.35
CA ALA A 229 18.17 32.51 14.77
C ALA A 229 17.70 33.68 15.61
N ARG A 230 17.23 33.39 16.84
CA ARG A 230 16.82 34.38 17.83
C ARG A 230 17.28 33.97 19.21
N ARG A 231 17.75 34.90 20.01
CA ARG A 231 18.26 34.64 21.35
C ARG A 231 17.32 35.16 22.43
N VAL A 232 17.07 34.32 23.44
CA VAL A 232 16.36 34.66 24.67
C VAL A 232 17.29 34.41 25.83
N THR A 233 17.55 35.42 26.64
CA THR A 233 18.52 35.39 27.74
C THR A 233 17.82 35.48 29.11
N GLY A 234 18.45 34.95 30.14
CA GLY A 234 17.99 35.04 31.50
C GLY A 234 16.65 34.31 31.73
N ILE A 235 16.46 33.18 31.08
CA ILE A 235 15.28 32.33 31.33
C ILE A 235 15.41 31.68 32.71
N ASP A 236 14.30 31.57 33.45
CA ASP A 236 14.32 30.78 34.69
C ASP A 236 14.34 29.27 34.33
N PRO A 237 15.42 28.56 34.67
CA PRO A 237 15.53 27.14 34.37
C PRO A 237 14.51 26.24 35.13
N ASN A 238 13.89 26.79 36.19
CA ASN A 238 12.87 26.10 36.98
C ASN A 238 11.44 26.43 36.52
N ALA A 239 11.26 27.29 35.51
CA ALA A 239 9.94 27.61 34.98
C ALA A 239 9.27 26.34 34.42
N VAL A 240 7.96 26.29 34.58
CA VAL A 240 7.11 25.20 34.07
C VAL A 240 6.22 25.76 32.98
N SER A 241 5.99 25.00 31.95
CA SER A 241 5.04 25.37 30.89
C SER A 241 3.63 25.49 31.46
N PRO A 242 2.88 26.54 31.11
CA PRO A 242 1.52 26.73 31.64
C PRO A 242 0.59 25.59 31.17
N LEU A 243 -0.39 25.25 31.98
CA LEU A 243 -1.27 24.11 31.76
C LEU A 243 -1.96 24.13 30.37
N TRP A 244 -2.37 25.31 29.89
CA TRP A 244 -2.97 25.41 28.56
C TRP A 244 -2.02 24.97 27.43
N LEU A 245 -0.72 25.25 27.56
CA LEU A 245 0.30 24.83 26.60
C LEU A 245 0.53 23.32 26.68
N GLN A 246 0.71 22.81 27.90
CA GLN A 246 0.88 21.37 28.15
C GLN A 246 -0.31 20.58 27.59
N ARG A 247 -1.54 21.05 27.86
CA ARG A 247 -2.77 20.42 27.35
C ARG A 247 -2.78 20.33 25.81
N ARG A 248 -2.48 21.42 25.11
CA ARG A 248 -2.45 21.44 23.65
C ARG A 248 -1.44 20.45 23.08
N LEU A 249 -0.28 20.36 23.69
CA LEU A 249 0.73 19.36 23.31
C LEU A 249 0.23 17.93 23.55
N MET A 250 -0.31 17.64 24.71
CA MET A 250 -0.83 16.31 25.07
C MET A 250 -1.97 15.88 24.12
N LEU A 251 -2.93 16.74 23.85
CA LEU A 251 -4.04 16.46 22.93
C LEU A 251 -3.55 16.26 21.48
N SER A 252 -2.43 16.88 21.12
CA SER A 252 -1.77 16.66 19.82
C SER A 252 -0.82 15.44 19.81
N GLY A 253 -0.76 14.66 20.90
CA GLY A 253 0.06 13.45 21.01
C GLY A 253 1.52 13.68 21.38
N MET A 254 1.88 14.89 21.86
CA MET A 254 3.24 15.25 22.28
C MET A 254 3.33 15.35 23.80
N ARG A 255 4.44 14.88 24.37
CA ARG A 255 4.70 14.98 25.80
C ARG A 255 5.35 16.33 26.12
N PRO A 256 4.82 17.11 27.11
CA PRO A 256 5.54 18.26 27.66
C PRO A 256 6.85 17.86 28.31
N ILE A 257 7.91 18.66 28.14
CA ILE A 257 9.26 18.36 28.64
C ILE A 257 9.79 19.54 29.44
N SER A 258 9.95 20.70 28.81
CA SER A 258 10.42 21.94 29.42
C SER A 258 9.94 23.13 28.58
N PRO A 259 9.86 24.35 29.14
CA PRO A 259 9.35 25.52 28.42
C PRO A 259 10.01 25.75 27.06
N ALA A 260 11.32 25.58 26.94
CA ALA A 260 12.03 25.77 25.68
C ALA A 260 11.62 24.74 24.63
N VAL A 261 11.50 23.45 25.00
CA VAL A 261 11.09 22.37 24.11
C VAL A 261 9.59 22.46 23.81
N ASP A 262 8.77 22.76 24.81
CA ASP A 262 7.31 22.81 24.67
C ASP A 262 6.88 23.98 23.78
N VAL A 263 7.54 25.12 23.88
CA VAL A 263 7.28 26.26 23.00
C VAL A 263 7.66 25.96 21.55
N THR A 264 8.80 25.30 21.30
CA THR A 264 9.19 24.90 19.93
C THR A 264 8.21 23.91 19.33
N ASN A 265 7.77 22.93 20.10
CA ASN A 265 6.74 21.96 19.68
C ASN A 265 5.38 22.63 19.47
N TYR A 266 4.98 23.52 20.34
CA TYR A 266 3.71 24.25 20.19
C TYR A 266 3.68 25.09 18.91
N VAL A 267 4.73 25.88 18.65
CA VAL A 267 4.81 26.71 17.45
C VAL A 267 4.88 25.87 16.17
N MET A 268 5.55 24.74 16.23
CA MET A 268 5.51 23.76 15.13
C MET A 268 4.10 23.26 14.86
N LEU A 269 3.31 22.95 15.88
CA LEU A 269 1.91 22.56 15.73
C LEU A 269 1.02 23.72 15.28
N GLU A 270 1.23 24.92 15.86
CA GLU A 270 0.44 26.11 15.54
C GLU A 270 0.67 26.58 14.10
N LEU A 271 1.93 26.75 13.68
CA LEU A 271 2.33 27.42 12.44
C LEU A 271 2.88 26.50 11.36
N GLY A 272 3.28 25.26 11.69
CA GLY A 272 3.85 24.30 10.75
C GLY A 272 5.38 24.39 10.58
N GLN A 273 6.05 25.29 11.28
CA GLN A 273 7.51 25.44 11.27
C GLN A 273 8.13 24.69 12.43
N PRO A 274 8.88 23.62 12.18
CA PRO A 274 9.71 23.03 13.22
C PRO A 274 10.81 23.98 13.64
N LEU A 275 11.05 24.04 14.95
CA LEU A 275 12.13 24.84 15.56
C LEU A 275 13.04 23.95 16.39
N HIS A 276 14.27 24.41 16.59
CA HIS A 276 15.18 23.83 17.54
C HIS A 276 15.64 24.87 18.57
N ALA A 277 15.97 24.42 19.78
CA ALA A 277 16.48 25.26 20.86
C ALA A 277 17.86 24.75 21.29
N PHE A 278 18.86 25.56 21.10
CA PHE A 278 20.22 25.29 21.59
C PHE A 278 20.46 25.98 22.93
N ASP A 279 21.19 25.34 23.83
CA ASP A 279 21.78 25.99 24.98
C ASP A 279 22.93 26.89 24.50
N ALA A 280 22.73 28.20 24.61
CA ALA A 280 23.69 29.19 24.11
C ALA A 280 25.10 29.04 24.73
N ALA A 281 25.20 28.58 26.00
CA ALA A 281 26.45 28.36 26.66
C ALA A 281 27.26 27.16 26.12
N LYS A 282 26.60 26.26 25.41
CA LYS A 282 27.18 25.06 24.79
C LYS A 282 27.57 25.24 23.32
N LEU A 283 27.14 26.35 22.69
CA LEU A 283 27.54 26.68 21.32
C LEU A 283 28.92 27.30 21.28
N ASN A 284 29.74 26.88 20.31
CA ASN A 284 31.10 27.33 20.14
C ASN A 284 31.32 27.97 18.76
N GLY A 285 31.37 29.31 18.70
CA GLY A 285 31.56 30.02 17.43
C GLY A 285 30.29 30.14 16.58
N ALA A 286 30.47 30.22 15.27
CA ALA A 286 29.39 30.40 14.30
C ALA A 286 28.70 29.07 14.00
N LEU A 287 27.38 29.11 13.74
CA LEU A 287 26.64 27.99 13.18
C LEU A 287 26.92 27.86 11.69
N VAL A 288 27.36 26.70 11.26
CA VAL A 288 27.66 26.39 9.85
C VAL A 288 26.74 25.31 9.37
N VAL A 289 25.93 25.63 8.38
CA VAL A 289 25.05 24.65 7.70
C VAL A 289 25.77 24.13 6.47
N ARG A 290 25.99 22.83 6.40
CA ARG A 290 26.77 22.17 5.35
C ARG A 290 26.37 20.73 5.17
N SER A 291 26.83 20.08 4.10
CA SER A 291 26.83 18.61 4.01
C SER A 291 27.81 18.03 5.02
N ALA A 292 27.53 16.86 5.56
CA ALA A 292 28.41 16.15 6.46
C ALA A 292 29.66 15.67 5.72
N HIS A 293 30.78 15.60 6.42
CA HIS A 293 31.95 14.90 5.90
C HIS A 293 31.80 13.39 6.17
N LYS A 294 32.18 12.59 5.21
CA LYS A 294 32.05 11.15 5.34
C LYS A 294 32.75 10.61 6.58
N GLY A 295 31.99 9.96 7.45
CA GLY A 295 32.50 9.34 8.66
C GLY A 295 32.52 10.27 9.88
N GLU A 296 32.02 11.49 9.77
CA GLU A 296 31.72 12.29 10.98
C GLU A 296 30.71 11.56 11.86
N THR A 297 30.71 11.80 13.14
CA THR A 297 29.78 11.18 14.08
C THR A 297 29.00 12.24 14.84
N LEU A 298 27.79 11.92 15.22
CA LEU A 298 26.92 12.73 16.06
C LEU A 298 26.19 11.82 17.05
N ARG A 299 26.26 12.19 18.34
CA ARG A 299 25.36 11.64 19.35
C ARG A 299 24.05 12.45 19.34
N THR A 300 22.98 11.85 18.90
CA THR A 300 21.66 12.48 18.79
C THR A 300 20.93 12.51 20.13
N LEU A 301 19.81 13.29 20.22
CA LEU A 301 18.99 13.44 21.43
C LEU A 301 18.41 12.13 21.97
N ASP A 302 18.34 11.07 21.16
CA ASP A 302 17.95 9.71 21.58
C ASP A 302 19.14 8.89 22.15
N ASP A 303 20.24 9.54 22.51
CA ASP A 303 21.47 8.96 23.03
C ASP A 303 22.17 7.96 22.08
N THR A 304 21.83 7.96 20.82
CA THR A 304 22.41 7.07 19.81
C THR A 304 23.58 7.76 19.09
N GLU A 305 24.71 7.10 19.01
CA GLU A 305 25.84 7.56 18.21
C GLU A 305 25.63 7.14 16.74
N ARG A 306 25.66 8.13 15.84
CA ARG A 306 25.41 7.93 14.41
C ARG A 306 26.63 8.31 13.58
N THR A 307 27.02 7.45 12.65
CA THR A 307 27.99 7.76 11.62
C THR A 307 27.29 8.41 10.44
N LEU A 308 27.74 9.59 10.05
CA LEU A 308 27.10 10.41 9.04
C LEU A 308 27.58 10.06 7.63
N ASP A 309 26.70 10.28 6.68
CA ASP A 309 26.97 10.15 5.25
C ASP A 309 27.16 11.54 4.62
N ALA A 310 27.93 11.62 3.54
CA ALA A 310 28.16 12.88 2.83
C ALA A 310 26.88 13.50 2.22
N GLU A 311 25.80 12.74 2.10
CA GLU A 311 24.49 13.27 1.70
C GLU A 311 23.68 13.83 2.88
N ASP A 312 24.09 13.63 4.14
CA ASP A 312 23.40 14.21 5.27
C ASP A 312 23.70 15.70 5.38
N VAL A 313 22.68 16.50 5.67
CA VAL A 313 22.87 17.92 5.98
C VAL A 313 22.98 18.09 7.48
N VAL A 314 23.94 18.87 7.91
CA VAL A 314 24.24 19.08 9.33
C VAL A 314 24.33 20.55 9.67
N ILE A 315 24.05 20.86 10.93
CA ILE A 315 24.45 22.10 11.56
C ILE A 315 25.71 21.77 12.39
N ALA A 316 26.76 22.52 12.17
CA ALA A 316 28.03 22.38 12.89
C ALA A 316 28.42 23.71 13.50
N ASP A 317 29.29 23.66 14.53
CA ASP A 317 30.01 24.80 15.10
C ASP A 317 31.51 24.49 15.16
N ASP A 318 32.31 25.30 15.87
CA ASP A 318 33.73 25.07 15.98
C ASP A 318 34.09 23.79 16.77
N SER A 319 33.14 23.19 17.48
CA SER A 319 33.30 21.90 18.16
C SER A 319 33.02 20.68 17.27
N GLY A 320 32.37 20.86 16.13
CA GLY A 320 31.98 19.80 15.21
C GLY A 320 30.51 19.81 14.88
N VAL A 321 29.96 18.65 14.50
CA VAL A 321 28.54 18.51 14.15
C VAL A 321 27.68 18.51 15.41
N ILE A 322 26.67 19.38 15.45
CA ILE A 322 25.79 19.58 16.61
C ILE A 322 24.32 19.20 16.30
N SER A 323 23.92 19.02 15.03
CA SER A 323 22.55 18.61 14.65
C SER A 323 22.52 17.95 13.28
N LEU A 324 21.65 16.96 13.11
CA LEU A 324 21.14 16.52 11.81
C LEU A 324 20.02 17.47 11.37
N ALA A 325 20.31 18.29 10.39
CA ALA A 325 19.43 19.37 9.93
C ALA A 325 18.02 18.89 9.57
N GLY A 326 17.02 19.47 10.20
CA GLY A 326 15.61 19.15 9.98
C GLY A 326 15.16 17.76 10.45
N VAL A 327 16.03 16.97 11.06
CA VAL A 327 15.73 15.59 11.48
C VAL A 327 15.82 15.43 13.00
N MET A 328 17.01 15.68 13.60
CA MET A 328 17.21 15.52 15.04
C MET A 328 18.42 16.28 15.54
N GLY A 329 18.28 16.99 16.64
CA GLY A 329 19.35 17.67 17.32
C GLY A 329 20.38 16.73 17.95
N GLY A 330 21.56 17.28 18.29
CA GLY A 330 22.62 16.58 19.02
C GLY A 330 22.51 16.77 20.51
N ALA A 331 22.85 15.74 21.29
CA ALA A 331 22.83 15.77 22.75
C ALA A 331 23.82 16.79 23.36
N GLY A 332 24.88 17.14 22.60
CA GLY A 332 25.94 18.06 23.11
C GLY A 332 25.47 19.50 23.34
N THR A 333 24.45 19.94 22.60
CA THR A 333 23.95 21.33 22.67
C THR A 333 22.48 21.40 23.15
N GLU A 334 21.96 20.30 23.71
CA GLU A 334 20.61 20.21 24.26
C GLU A 334 20.41 21.19 25.42
N VAL A 335 19.23 21.82 25.48
CA VAL A 335 18.78 22.59 26.63
C VAL A 335 18.57 21.69 27.84
N GLY A 336 19.09 22.08 28.98
CA GLY A 336 19.03 21.30 30.20
C GLY A 336 18.50 22.09 31.40
N ALA A 337 18.55 21.48 32.59
CA ALA A 337 18.03 22.06 33.82
C ALA A 337 18.77 23.32 34.27
N ASP A 338 20.00 23.58 33.76
CA ASP A 338 20.82 24.73 34.09
C ASP A 338 20.86 25.79 32.97
N THR A 339 20.13 25.60 31.90
CA THR A 339 20.13 26.50 30.75
C THR A 339 19.41 27.80 31.09
N THR A 340 20.16 28.94 30.96
CA THR A 340 19.61 30.28 31.19
C THR A 340 19.51 31.12 29.93
N ASP A 341 20.22 30.73 28.87
CA ASP A 341 20.22 31.44 27.59
C ASP A 341 19.98 30.44 26.45
N VAL A 342 19.04 30.76 25.62
CA VAL A 342 18.60 29.86 24.52
C VAL A 342 18.78 30.56 23.17
N VAL A 343 19.33 29.84 22.19
CA VAL A 343 19.29 30.23 20.78
C VAL A 343 18.25 29.38 20.09
N LEU A 344 17.15 29.99 19.64
CA LEU A 344 16.09 29.36 18.83
C LEU A 344 16.52 29.38 17.38
N GLU A 345 16.30 28.28 16.68
CA GLU A 345 16.57 28.07 15.26
C GLU A 345 15.28 27.74 14.50
N ALA A 346 15.14 28.34 13.32
CA ALA A 346 14.15 27.94 12.30
C ALA A 346 14.80 27.98 10.92
N ALA A 347 14.64 26.94 10.13
CA ALA A 347 15.28 26.87 8.83
C ALA A 347 14.37 26.24 7.76
N THR A 348 14.77 26.39 6.50
CA THR A 348 14.11 25.76 5.34
C THR A 348 15.09 24.79 4.68
N TRP A 349 14.75 23.52 4.68
CA TRP A 349 15.57 22.43 4.20
C TRP A 349 15.07 21.86 2.88
N ASN A 350 15.96 21.27 2.08
CA ASN A 350 15.56 20.50 0.93
C ASN A 350 14.81 19.23 1.36
N PRO A 351 13.54 19.02 0.95
CA PRO A 351 12.70 17.92 1.42
C PRO A 351 13.30 16.54 1.14
N LEU A 352 13.91 16.37 -0.04
CA LEU A 352 14.51 15.09 -0.44
C LEU A 352 15.74 14.74 0.41
N ARG A 353 16.54 15.74 0.79
CA ARG A 353 17.69 15.56 1.68
C ARG A 353 17.24 15.11 3.06
N VAL A 354 16.23 15.78 3.63
CA VAL A 354 15.64 15.40 4.92
C VAL A 354 15.07 13.97 4.86
N TYR A 355 14.30 13.65 3.83
CA TYR A 355 13.76 12.30 3.63
C TYR A 355 14.85 11.23 3.57
N ARG A 356 15.92 11.44 2.78
CA ARG A 356 17.02 10.48 2.65
C ARG A 356 17.77 10.29 3.96
N THR A 357 18.06 11.39 4.67
CA THR A 357 18.72 11.38 5.98
C THR A 357 17.87 10.62 7.01
N ALA A 358 16.59 10.94 7.12
CA ALA A 358 15.67 10.27 8.04
C ALA A 358 15.61 8.74 7.77
N ARG A 359 15.51 8.34 6.50
CA ARG A 359 15.52 6.93 6.10
C ARG A 359 16.84 6.22 6.40
N ARG A 360 17.96 6.85 6.09
CA ARG A 360 19.31 6.30 6.33
C ARG A 360 19.52 6.00 7.80
N HIS A 361 19.16 6.94 8.67
CA HIS A 361 19.33 6.82 10.11
C HIS A 361 18.14 6.17 10.82
N LYS A 362 17.09 5.76 10.10
CA LYS A 362 15.84 5.16 10.63
C LYS A 362 15.18 6.05 11.69
N LEU A 363 15.19 7.35 11.44
CA LEU A 363 14.58 8.36 12.30
C LEU A 363 13.20 8.73 11.79
N VAL A 364 12.25 8.83 12.71
CA VAL A 364 10.91 9.35 12.43
C VAL A 364 10.64 10.44 13.44
N SER A 365 10.64 11.70 13.00
CA SER A 365 10.37 12.86 13.85
C SER A 365 9.22 13.69 13.28
N GLU A 366 8.55 14.44 14.13
CA GLU A 366 7.51 15.38 13.73
C GLU A 366 8.07 16.53 12.86
N ALA A 367 9.31 16.92 13.10
CA ALA A 367 10.04 17.87 12.26
C ALA A 367 10.29 17.29 10.86
N GLY A 368 10.84 16.08 10.78
CA GLY A 368 11.12 15.40 9.51
C GLY A 368 9.88 15.25 8.65
N LYS A 369 8.75 14.82 9.23
CA LYS A 369 7.45 14.70 8.52
C LYS A 369 7.00 15.99 7.85
N ARG A 370 7.26 17.16 8.49
CA ARG A 370 6.91 18.46 7.94
C ARG A 370 7.86 18.88 6.83
N TYR A 371 9.15 18.75 7.07
CA TYR A 371 10.17 19.14 6.08
C TYR A 371 10.13 18.27 4.82
N GLU A 372 9.85 16.97 4.94
CA GLU A 372 9.68 16.07 3.79
C GLU A 372 8.53 16.49 2.85
N ARG A 373 7.57 17.29 3.37
CA ARG A 373 6.40 17.79 2.65
C ARG A 373 6.42 19.28 2.38
N VAL A 374 7.57 19.88 2.48
CA VAL A 374 7.83 21.33 2.30
C VAL A 374 7.16 22.20 3.38
N VAL A 375 7.98 22.82 4.18
CA VAL A 375 7.56 23.88 5.12
C VAL A 375 7.55 25.22 4.38
N ASP A 376 6.55 26.07 4.68
CA ASP A 376 6.44 27.42 4.13
C ASP A 376 7.74 28.22 4.34
N PRO A 377 8.48 28.62 3.28
CA PRO A 377 9.77 29.30 3.44
C PRO A 377 9.65 30.71 4.02
N GLU A 378 8.46 31.29 4.05
CA GLU A 378 8.25 32.64 4.59
C GLU A 378 7.87 32.64 6.07
N ILE A 379 7.61 31.48 6.67
CA ILE A 379 7.14 31.39 8.06
C ILE A 379 8.27 31.42 9.11
N ASN A 380 9.53 31.19 8.73
CA ASN A 380 10.65 31.02 9.65
C ASN A 380 10.75 32.10 10.73
N ILE A 381 10.81 33.37 10.30
CA ILE A 381 11.01 34.49 11.24
C ILE A 381 9.78 34.72 12.10
N VAL A 382 8.60 34.53 11.54
CA VAL A 382 7.33 34.60 12.27
C VAL A 382 7.29 33.57 13.38
N ALA A 383 7.70 32.33 13.07
CA ALA A 383 7.75 31.26 14.05
C ALA A 383 8.79 31.50 15.14
N LEU A 384 9.98 32.01 14.79
CA LEU A 384 11.00 32.41 15.74
C LEU A 384 10.51 33.50 16.68
N ASP A 385 9.87 34.56 16.18
CA ASP A 385 9.30 35.63 16.99
C ASP A 385 8.20 35.11 17.92
N ARG A 386 7.33 34.24 17.41
CA ARG A 386 6.27 33.61 18.22
C ARG A 386 6.87 32.76 19.36
N ALA A 387 7.87 31.95 19.04
CA ALA A 387 8.54 31.09 20.03
C ALA A 387 9.31 31.90 21.07
N ALA A 388 10.08 32.90 20.65
CA ALA A 388 10.82 33.77 21.57
C ALA A 388 9.86 34.54 22.52
N THR A 389 8.74 35.05 22.00
CA THR A 389 7.72 35.73 22.79
C THR A 389 7.13 34.82 23.87
N LEU A 390 6.69 33.60 23.47
CA LEU A 390 6.14 32.63 24.42
C LEU A 390 7.17 32.20 25.45
N LEU A 391 8.41 31.92 25.03
CA LEU A 391 9.46 31.50 25.94
C LEU A 391 9.77 32.60 26.99
N ALA A 392 9.87 33.85 26.54
CA ALA A 392 10.10 34.96 27.45
C ALA A 392 8.92 35.19 28.42
N GLU A 393 7.69 35.12 27.93
CA GLU A 393 6.48 35.26 28.76
C GLU A 393 6.39 34.14 29.82
N ILE A 394 6.75 32.91 29.50
CA ILE A 394 6.66 31.77 30.40
C ILE A 394 7.82 31.78 31.43
N THR A 395 9.02 32.13 30.99
CA THR A 395 10.20 31.94 31.80
C THR A 395 10.74 33.23 32.43
N GLY A 396 10.15 34.38 32.12
CA GLY A 396 10.62 35.68 32.54
C GLY A 396 11.88 36.15 31.83
N GLY A 397 12.34 35.46 30.81
CA GLY A 397 13.51 35.79 30.01
C GLY A 397 13.35 37.09 29.20
N THR A 398 14.47 37.55 28.65
CA THR A 398 14.55 38.77 27.82
C THR A 398 14.87 38.37 26.39
N ILE A 399 14.03 38.81 25.45
CA ILE A 399 14.29 38.62 24.01
C ILE A 399 15.30 39.67 23.59
N GLU A 400 16.44 39.28 23.02
CA GLU A 400 17.38 40.21 22.42
C GLU A 400 16.77 40.90 21.18
N SER A 401 17.10 42.18 20.99
CA SER A 401 16.59 42.95 19.84
C SER A 401 17.16 42.49 18.48
N THR A 402 18.23 41.70 18.55
CA THR A 402 18.95 41.13 17.40
C THR A 402 18.21 39.94 16.78
N LEU A 403 18.29 39.81 15.46
CA LEU A 403 17.68 38.72 14.70
C LEU A 403 18.61 38.29 13.57
N THR A 404 18.94 37.01 13.50
CA THR A 404 19.63 36.44 12.34
C THR A 404 18.60 35.95 11.32
N ASP A 405 18.69 36.41 10.08
CA ASP A 405 17.91 35.93 8.93
C ASP A 405 18.81 35.81 7.69
N VAL A 406 19.47 34.67 7.56
CA VAL A 406 20.32 34.39 6.41
C VAL A 406 19.44 33.72 5.32
N ARG A 407 19.33 34.40 4.17
CA ARG A 407 18.46 33.98 3.08
C ARG A 407 19.25 33.84 1.79
N VAL A 408 19.09 32.69 1.13
CA VAL A 408 19.55 32.51 -0.25
C VAL A 408 18.47 33.09 -1.19
N PRO A 409 18.83 33.97 -2.12
CA PRO A 409 17.87 34.45 -3.09
C PRO A 409 17.24 33.31 -3.89
N LEU A 410 15.92 33.22 -3.87
CA LEU A 410 15.16 32.27 -4.67
C LEU A 410 14.53 32.99 -5.86
N GLU A 411 14.39 32.29 -6.98
CA GLU A 411 13.60 32.80 -8.09
C GLU A 411 12.13 32.99 -7.65
N PRO A 412 11.52 34.10 -8.00
CA PRO A 412 10.10 34.32 -7.71
C PRO A 412 9.22 33.21 -8.32
N VAL A 413 8.20 32.82 -7.60
CA VAL A 413 7.21 31.88 -8.12
C VAL A 413 6.54 32.47 -9.35
N ALA A 414 6.67 31.82 -10.50
CA ALA A 414 6.06 32.29 -11.74
C ALA A 414 4.53 32.13 -11.68
N PRO A 415 3.75 33.13 -12.12
CA PRO A 415 2.32 32.98 -12.21
C PRO A 415 1.91 31.87 -13.17
N ILE A 416 0.89 31.09 -12.79
CA ILE A 416 0.31 30.04 -13.60
C ILE A 416 -0.82 30.63 -14.43
N ALA A 417 -0.71 30.55 -15.77
CA ALA A 417 -1.74 30.98 -16.68
C ALA A 417 -2.81 29.89 -16.87
N MET A 418 -4.08 30.20 -16.60
CA MET A 418 -5.18 29.25 -16.72
C MET A 418 -6.35 29.90 -17.46
N ASP A 419 -6.90 29.27 -18.51
CA ASP A 419 -8.14 29.75 -19.14
C ASP A 419 -9.25 29.83 -18.07
N ILE A 420 -10.00 30.94 -18.04
CA ILE A 420 -11.01 31.17 -16.99
C ILE A 420 -12.13 30.11 -16.96
N ASP A 421 -12.41 29.50 -18.13
CA ASP A 421 -13.41 28.43 -18.29
C ASP A 421 -12.86 27.03 -18.18
N LEU A 422 -11.58 26.86 -17.86
CA LEU A 422 -10.95 25.52 -17.76
C LEU A 422 -11.59 24.65 -16.67
N PRO A 423 -11.91 25.15 -15.46
CA PRO A 423 -12.62 24.35 -14.45
C PRO A 423 -13.96 23.83 -14.96
N ASP A 424 -14.74 24.65 -15.66
CA ASP A 424 -16.03 24.25 -16.23
C ASP A 424 -15.88 23.13 -17.25
N ARG A 425 -14.90 23.24 -18.14
CA ARG A 425 -14.63 22.23 -19.18
C ARG A 425 -14.16 20.90 -18.60
N VAL A 426 -13.34 20.94 -17.56
CA VAL A 426 -12.82 19.73 -16.91
C VAL A 426 -13.93 19.04 -16.13
N ALA A 427 -14.70 19.78 -15.35
CA ALA A 427 -15.79 19.26 -14.54
C ALA A 427 -17.02 18.85 -15.38
N GLY A 428 -17.19 19.41 -16.58
CA GLY A 428 -18.40 19.20 -17.37
C GLY A 428 -19.64 19.89 -16.79
N VAL A 429 -19.45 20.91 -15.95
CA VAL A 429 -20.49 21.78 -15.36
C VAL A 429 -20.14 23.22 -15.60
N THR A 430 -21.12 24.11 -15.47
CA THR A 430 -20.89 25.57 -15.57
C THR A 430 -21.02 26.17 -14.18
N TYR A 431 -19.93 26.68 -13.66
CA TYR A 431 -19.91 27.41 -12.39
C TYR A 431 -20.36 28.86 -12.53
N PRO A 432 -20.90 29.49 -11.49
CA PRO A 432 -21.21 30.89 -11.48
C PRO A 432 -19.99 31.75 -11.83
N ALA A 433 -20.22 32.87 -12.54
CA ALA A 433 -19.15 33.81 -12.90
C ALA A 433 -18.37 34.27 -11.65
N GLY A 434 -17.04 34.22 -11.72
CA GLY A 434 -16.16 34.63 -10.62
C GLY A 434 -15.82 33.50 -9.63
N THR A 435 -16.41 32.32 -9.75
CA THR A 435 -16.14 31.17 -8.83
C THR A 435 -14.65 30.82 -8.78
N ALA A 436 -14.00 30.65 -9.92
CA ALA A 436 -12.56 30.32 -9.97
C ALA A 436 -11.71 31.39 -9.26
N VAL A 437 -11.97 32.67 -9.52
CA VAL A 437 -11.25 33.78 -8.88
C VAL A 437 -11.46 33.77 -7.37
N ARG A 438 -12.70 33.61 -6.91
CA ARG A 438 -13.05 33.57 -5.49
C ARG A 438 -12.35 32.42 -4.78
N ARG A 439 -12.44 31.19 -5.33
CA ARG A 439 -11.85 29.99 -4.68
C ARG A 439 -10.33 30.04 -4.65
N LEU A 440 -9.70 30.49 -5.74
CA LEU A 440 -8.26 30.64 -5.76
C LEU A 440 -7.77 31.73 -4.80
N ALA A 441 -8.51 32.81 -4.65
CA ALA A 441 -8.21 33.84 -3.65
C ALA A 441 -8.39 33.31 -2.21
N GLN A 442 -9.40 32.49 -1.94
CA GLN A 442 -9.64 31.88 -0.61
C GLN A 442 -8.48 31.00 -0.15
N ILE A 443 -7.84 30.24 -1.05
CA ILE A 443 -6.65 29.47 -0.70
C ILE A 443 -5.39 30.32 -0.51
N GLY A 444 -5.48 31.63 -0.72
CA GLY A 444 -4.39 32.59 -0.55
C GLY A 444 -3.60 32.91 -1.81
N ALA A 445 -4.02 32.47 -2.98
CA ALA A 445 -3.37 32.83 -4.25
C ALA A 445 -3.69 34.27 -4.68
N ALA A 446 -2.71 34.97 -5.26
CA ALA A 446 -2.95 36.23 -5.95
C ALA A 446 -3.46 35.95 -7.37
N VAL A 447 -4.59 36.57 -7.74
CA VAL A 447 -5.26 36.29 -9.00
C VAL A 447 -5.41 37.59 -9.80
N GLU A 448 -4.84 37.58 -10.99
CA GLU A 448 -4.98 38.67 -11.96
C GLU A 448 -5.76 38.17 -13.19
N ILE A 449 -6.55 39.04 -13.80
CA ILE A 449 -7.34 38.69 -14.99
C ILE A 449 -6.73 39.40 -16.17
N GLU A 450 -6.40 38.69 -17.23
CA GLU A 450 -5.88 39.27 -18.46
C GLU A 450 -6.53 38.66 -19.70
N VAL A 451 -6.31 39.31 -20.86
CA VAL A 451 -6.69 38.73 -22.16
C VAL A 451 -5.41 38.40 -22.89
N ASN A 452 -5.24 37.12 -23.24
CA ASN A 452 -4.06 36.63 -23.95
C ASN A 452 -4.04 37.06 -25.43
N ASP A 453 -2.92 36.77 -26.11
CA ASP A 453 -2.72 37.12 -27.53
C ASP A 453 -3.76 36.50 -28.48
N ALA A 454 -4.39 35.39 -28.07
CA ALA A 454 -5.48 34.77 -28.81
C ALA A 454 -6.86 35.40 -28.54
N GLY A 455 -6.93 36.48 -27.74
CA GLY A 455 -8.18 37.14 -27.37
C GLY A 455 -9.04 36.38 -26.34
N ARG A 456 -8.47 35.39 -25.63
CA ARG A 456 -9.18 34.65 -24.59
C ARG A 456 -8.87 35.21 -23.21
N THR A 457 -9.88 35.27 -22.36
CA THR A 457 -9.70 35.64 -20.95
C THR A 457 -9.02 34.49 -20.19
N GLN A 458 -7.94 34.82 -19.52
CA GLN A 458 -7.21 33.90 -18.65
C GLN A 458 -6.96 34.54 -17.28
N LEU A 459 -6.72 33.68 -16.31
CA LEU A 459 -6.26 34.02 -14.96
C LEU A 459 -4.75 33.82 -14.90
N LEU A 460 -4.04 34.82 -14.39
CA LEU A 460 -2.67 34.66 -13.92
C LEU A 460 -2.72 34.47 -12.42
N VAL A 461 -2.34 33.26 -11.96
CA VAL A 461 -2.48 32.89 -10.57
C VAL A 461 -1.09 32.67 -9.98
N THR A 462 -0.74 33.47 -8.97
CA THR A 462 0.49 33.29 -8.20
C THR A 462 0.16 32.52 -6.93
N PRO A 463 0.64 31.27 -6.79
CA PRO A 463 0.45 30.47 -5.58
C PRO A 463 1.06 31.12 -4.35
N PRO A 464 0.48 30.93 -3.16
CA PRO A 464 1.09 31.38 -1.92
C PRO A 464 2.28 30.49 -1.54
N SER A 465 3.19 31.01 -0.70
CA SER A 465 4.45 30.35 -0.34
C SER A 465 4.31 28.97 0.30
N TRP A 466 3.15 28.69 0.92
CA TRP A 466 2.84 27.41 1.55
C TRP A 466 2.23 26.37 0.60
N ARG A 467 2.03 26.71 -0.70
CA ARG A 467 1.45 25.82 -1.70
C ARG A 467 2.42 25.54 -2.87
N PRO A 468 3.54 24.85 -2.58
CA PRO A 468 4.51 24.49 -3.62
C PRO A 468 4.00 23.41 -4.59
N ASP A 469 2.91 22.74 -4.24
CA ASP A 469 2.18 21.77 -5.05
C ASP A 469 1.49 22.39 -6.28
N LEU A 470 1.10 23.68 -6.20
CA LEU A 470 0.46 24.36 -7.30
C LEU A 470 1.50 24.80 -8.34
N ALA A 471 1.64 24.05 -9.42
CA ALA A 471 2.66 24.26 -10.44
C ALA A 471 2.09 24.41 -11.87
N GLN A 472 0.87 23.95 -12.11
CA GLN A 472 0.27 23.90 -13.44
C GLN A 472 -1.24 24.18 -13.39
N PRO A 473 -1.87 24.51 -14.54
CA PRO A 473 -3.31 24.83 -14.56
C PRO A 473 -4.22 23.74 -14.01
N ALA A 474 -3.84 22.48 -14.13
CA ALA A 474 -4.64 21.36 -13.61
C ALA A 474 -4.75 21.41 -12.07
N ASP A 475 -3.68 21.84 -11.39
CA ASP A 475 -3.67 21.95 -9.93
C ASP A 475 -4.64 23.05 -9.47
N LEU A 476 -4.71 24.15 -10.22
CA LEU A 476 -5.66 25.23 -9.95
C LEU A 476 -7.12 24.81 -10.21
N VAL A 477 -7.33 23.98 -11.23
CA VAL A 477 -8.66 23.41 -11.51
C VAL A 477 -9.09 22.54 -10.34
N GLU A 478 -8.23 21.68 -9.83
CA GLU A 478 -8.53 20.81 -8.69
C GLU A 478 -8.95 21.63 -7.47
N GLU A 479 -8.26 22.72 -7.16
CA GLU A 479 -8.62 23.63 -6.06
C GLU A 479 -10.04 24.19 -6.20
N VAL A 480 -10.42 24.61 -7.41
CA VAL A 480 -11.78 25.11 -7.67
C VAL A 480 -12.81 24.00 -7.49
N LEU A 481 -12.57 22.82 -8.07
CA LEU A 481 -13.51 21.72 -8.05
C LEU A 481 -13.74 21.15 -6.64
N ARG A 482 -12.67 20.95 -5.87
CA ARG A 482 -12.80 20.42 -4.50
C ARG A 482 -13.55 21.37 -3.57
N LEU A 483 -13.34 22.70 -3.71
CA LEU A 483 -14.01 23.69 -2.87
C LEU A 483 -15.45 23.98 -3.29
N GLU A 484 -15.82 23.77 -4.56
CA GLU A 484 -17.21 23.81 -5.01
C GLU A 484 -17.95 22.50 -4.71
N GLY A 485 -17.22 21.39 -4.47
CA GLY A 485 -17.77 20.07 -4.13
C GLY A 485 -17.75 19.11 -5.31
N LEU A 486 -16.95 18.07 -5.18
CA LEU A 486 -16.81 17.03 -6.20
C LEU A 486 -18.11 16.26 -6.44
N GLU A 487 -19.00 16.22 -5.45
CA GLU A 487 -20.33 15.60 -5.53
C GLU A 487 -21.27 16.31 -6.51
N GLN A 488 -20.97 17.56 -6.87
CA GLN A 488 -21.76 18.31 -7.86
C GLN A 488 -21.39 17.91 -9.31
N ILE A 489 -20.28 17.24 -9.53
CA ILE A 489 -19.83 16.81 -10.85
C ILE A 489 -20.68 15.63 -11.29
N PRO A 490 -21.39 15.73 -12.44
CA PRO A 490 -22.27 14.66 -12.90
C PRO A 490 -21.48 13.43 -13.28
N SER A 491 -21.91 12.26 -12.79
CA SER A 491 -21.35 10.97 -13.20
C SER A 491 -21.86 10.61 -14.59
N VAL A 492 -21.13 10.99 -15.62
CA VAL A 492 -21.44 10.66 -17.02
C VAL A 492 -20.54 9.53 -17.48
N LEU A 493 -21.13 8.38 -17.78
CA LEU A 493 -20.36 7.27 -18.33
C LEU A 493 -19.87 7.64 -19.73
N PRO A 494 -18.55 7.58 -20.00
CA PRO A 494 -18.03 7.82 -21.32
C PRO A 494 -18.58 6.81 -22.30
N SER A 495 -19.03 7.26 -23.46
CA SER A 495 -19.38 6.36 -24.54
C SER A 495 -18.13 5.62 -24.98
N ALA A 496 -18.15 4.29 -24.85
CA ALA A 496 -17.06 3.49 -25.40
C ALA A 496 -17.03 3.69 -26.93
N PRO A 497 -15.91 4.15 -27.50
CA PRO A 497 -15.82 4.21 -28.96
C PRO A 497 -16.06 2.82 -29.51
N ALA A 498 -16.74 2.73 -30.67
CA ALA A 498 -16.93 1.48 -31.38
C ALA A 498 -15.54 0.91 -31.71
N GLY A 499 -15.04 0.09 -30.81
CA GLY A 499 -13.72 -0.47 -30.89
C GLY A 499 -13.66 -1.71 -31.75
N ARG A 500 -12.44 -2.20 -32.00
CA ARG A 500 -12.19 -3.44 -32.74
C ARG A 500 -12.62 -4.71 -31.97
N GLY A 501 -13.15 -4.55 -30.74
CA GLY A 501 -13.46 -5.64 -29.84
C GLY A 501 -12.19 -6.33 -29.32
N LEU A 502 -12.30 -7.61 -28.96
CA LEU A 502 -11.19 -8.41 -28.49
C LEU A 502 -10.21 -8.73 -29.63
N THR A 503 -8.92 -8.77 -29.33
CA THR A 503 -7.90 -9.30 -30.26
C THR A 503 -8.13 -10.78 -30.52
N ALA A 504 -7.49 -11.33 -31.56
CA ALA A 504 -7.61 -12.76 -31.86
C ALA A 504 -7.14 -13.65 -30.69
N SER A 505 -6.04 -13.28 -30.02
CA SER A 505 -5.53 -13.99 -28.82
C SER A 505 -6.49 -13.89 -27.64
N GLN A 506 -7.08 -12.72 -27.40
CA GLN A 506 -8.08 -12.55 -26.33
C GLN A 506 -9.35 -13.37 -26.60
N ARG A 507 -9.81 -13.42 -27.86
CA ARG A 507 -10.95 -14.29 -28.25
C ARG A 507 -10.62 -15.76 -28.04
N ARG A 508 -9.42 -16.22 -28.46
CA ARG A 508 -8.96 -17.59 -28.23
C ARG A 508 -8.94 -17.91 -26.73
N ARG A 509 -8.30 -17.09 -25.90
CA ARG A 509 -8.25 -17.30 -24.45
C ARG A 509 -9.67 -17.42 -23.86
N ARG A 510 -10.56 -16.53 -24.24
CA ARG A 510 -11.96 -16.54 -23.77
C ARG A 510 -12.72 -17.79 -24.25
N ALA A 511 -12.50 -18.22 -25.50
CA ALA A 511 -13.12 -19.43 -26.06
C ALA A 511 -12.63 -20.69 -25.31
N VAL A 512 -11.34 -20.81 -25.08
CA VAL A 512 -10.73 -21.93 -24.32
C VAL A 512 -11.25 -21.97 -22.88
N SER A 513 -11.27 -20.84 -22.17
CA SER A 513 -11.82 -20.79 -20.81
C SER A 513 -13.26 -21.28 -20.77
N ARG A 514 -14.10 -20.80 -21.69
CA ARG A 514 -15.51 -21.24 -21.78
C ARG A 514 -15.66 -22.73 -22.12
N ALA A 515 -14.87 -23.24 -23.07
CA ALA A 515 -14.92 -24.65 -23.44
C ALA A 515 -14.61 -25.56 -22.26
N LEU A 516 -13.53 -25.25 -21.53
CA LEU A 516 -13.15 -26.00 -20.32
C LEU A 516 -14.23 -25.91 -19.22
N ALA A 517 -14.86 -24.76 -19.04
CA ALA A 517 -15.96 -24.60 -18.09
C ALA A 517 -17.18 -25.45 -18.52
N PHE A 518 -17.56 -25.45 -19.79
CA PHE A 518 -18.64 -26.28 -20.33
C PHE A 518 -18.32 -27.77 -20.25
N ALA A 519 -17.03 -28.14 -20.35
CA ALA A 519 -16.59 -29.53 -20.13
C ALA A 519 -16.61 -29.93 -18.64
N GLY A 520 -17.12 -29.07 -17.76
CA GLY A 520 -17.28 -29.33 -16.32
C GLY A 520 -16.08 -28.96 -15.48
N GLY A 521 -15.14 -28.19 -16.01
CA GLY A 521 -14.02 -27.62 -15.26
C GLY A 521 -14.42 -26.37 -14.46
N VAL A 522 -13.76 -26.18 -13.32
CA VAL A 522 -13.87 -24.95 -12.51
C VAL A 522 -12.61 -24.13 -12.72
N GLU A 523 -12.77 -22.89 -13.19
CA GLU A 523 -11.64 -21.98 -13.31
C GLU A 523 -11.17 -21.51 -11.93
N VAL A 524 -9.86 -21.60 -11.70
CA VAL A 524 -9.25 -21.11 -10.48
C VAL A 524 -8.09 -20.16 -10.85
N PRO A 525 -7.83 -19.11 -10.06
CA PRO A 525 -6.63 -18.33 -10.22
C PRO A 525 -5.41 -19.24 -10.04
N ALA A 526 -4.59 -19.39 -11.08
CA ALA A 526 -3.38 -20.17 -10.99
C ALA A 526 -2.32 -19.39 -10.20
N PRO A 527 -1.82 -19.91 -9.05
CA PRO A 527 -0.76 -19.25 -8.32
C PRO A 527 0.52 -19.18 -9.18
N VAL A 528 1.03 -17.96 -9.35
CA VAL A 528 2.23 -17.69 -10.17
C VAL A 528 3.48 -17.47 -9.34
N PHE A 529 3.37 -17.46 -8.00
CA PHE A 529 4.49 -17.43 -7.08
C PHE A 529 4.68 -18.80 -6.47
N LEU A 530 5.90 -19.36 -6.59
CA LEU A 530 6.22 -20.71 -6.18
C LEU A 530 7.23 -20.72 -5.03
N PRO A 531 7.18 -21.74 -4.17
CA PRO A 531 8.25 -22.00 -3.21
C PRO A 531 9.56 -22.35 -3.92
N ALA A 532 10.66 -21.93 -3.32
CA ALA A 532 11.98 -22.37 -3.77
C ALA A 532 12.07 -23.92 -3.66
N GLY A 533 12.62 -24.57 -4.69
CA GLY A 533 12.76 -26.03 -4.71
C GLY A 533 11.47 -26.80 -4.99
N VAL A 534 10.38 -26.16 -5.42
CA VAL A 534 9.10 -26.82 -5.74
C VAL A 534 9.26 -28.01 -6.72
N PHE A 535 10.21 -27.93 -7.64
CA PHE A 535 10.47 -28.98 -8.64
C PHE A 535 11.21 -30.22 -8.09
N ASP A 536 11.74 -30.16 -6.87
CA ASP A 536 12.30 -31.33 -6.18
C ASP A 536 11.22 -32.37 -5.87
N VAL A 537 9.99 -31.91 -5.62
CA VAL A 537 8.80 -32.78 -5.47
C VAL A 537 8.57 -33.61 -6.73
N TRP A 538 8.88 -33.07 -7.90
CA TRP A 538 8.70 -33.77 -9.16
C TRP A 538 9.88 -34.67 -9.51
N GLY A 539 11.02 -34.48 -8.86
CA GLY A 539 12.26 -35.20 -9.16
C GLY A 539 12.85 -34.81 -10.52
N LEU A 540 12.70 -33.54 -10.90
CA LEU A 540 13.32 -33.05 -12.15
C LEU A 540 14.82 -33.03 -12.03
N ASP A 541 15.50 -33.31 -13.14
CA ASP A 541 16.96 -33.18 -13.24
C ASP A 541 17.40 -31.73 -12.98
N ALA A 542 18.64 -31.55 -12.53
CA ALA A 542 19.15 -30.25 -12.14
C ALA A 542 19.22 -29.23 -13.31
N ASP A 543 19.35 -29.72 -14.52
CA ASP A 543 19.42 -28.97 -15.77
C ASP A 543 18.08 -28.81 -16.49
N ASP A 544 16.98 -29.31 -15.88
CA ASP A 544 15.64 -29.12 -16.46
C ASP A 544 15.32 -27.59 -16.56
N PRO A 545 14.96 -27.09 -17.76
CA PRO A 545 14.75 -25.67 -17.99
C PRO A 545 13.65 -25.05 -17.11
N ARG A 546 12.72 -25.86 -16.60
CA ARG A 546 11.65 -25.40 -15.70
C ARG A 546 12.19 -24.95 -14.34
N ARG A 547 13.39 -25.41 -13.95
CA ARG A 547 14.07 -25.01 -12.71
C ARG A 547 14.72 -23.63 -12.82
N THR A 548 14.91 -23.13 -14.01
CA THR A 548 15.44 -21.77 -14.24
C THR A 548 14.32 -20.76 -13.99
N THR A 549 14.12 -20.40 -12.73
CA THR A 549 13.09 -19.46 -12.30
C THR A 549 13.66 -18.05 -12.16
N THR A 550 12.76 -17.05 -12.16
CA THR A 550 13.10 -15.68 -11.79
C THR A 550 12.68 -15.44 -10.33
N ARG A 551 13.64 -15.05 -9.51
CA ARG A 551 13.39 -14.74 -8.09
C ARG A 551 12.99 -13.28 -7.93
N VAL A 552 11.91 -13.00 -7.20
CA VAL A 552 11.49 -11.64 -6.82
C VAL A 552 12.41 -11.11 -5.72
N LEU A 553 12.87 -9.86 -5.86
CA LEU A 553 13.82 -9.24 -4.94
C LEU A 553 13.23 -9.02 -3.53
N ASN A 554 11.96 -8.59 -3.48
CA ASN A 554 11.22 -8.28 -2.25
C ASN A 554 9.85 -8.97 -2.26
N PRO A 555 9.79 -10.31 -2.18
CA PRO A 555 8.53 -11.04 -2.25
C PRO A 555 7.63 -10.68 -1.07
N LEU A 556 6.32 -10.59 -1.31
CA LEU A 556 5.32 -10.44 -0.24
C LEU A 556 5.31 -11.63 0.72
N ASP A 557 5.50 -12.84 0.16
CA ASP A 557 5.67 -14.07 0.92
C ASP A 557 7.10 -14.58 0.70
N ALA A 558 7.91 -14.54 1.74
CA ALA A 558 9.31 -15.00 1.69
C ALA A 558 9.46 -16.48 1.34
N GLU A 559 8.43 -17.30 1.59
CA GLU A 559 8.42 -18.72 1.25
C GLU A 559 8.10 -18.98 -0.23
N ARG A 560 7.59 -17.96 -0.96
CA ARG A 560 7.18 -18.04 -2.37
C ARG A 560 7.85 -16.97 -3.23
N PRO A 561 9.18 -16.95 -3.31
CA PRO A 561 9.90 -15.91 -3.99
C PRO A 561 10.06 -16.13 -5.51
N GLU A 562 9.73 -17.32 -6.05
CA GLU A 562 10.02 -17.70 -7.42
C GLU A 562 8.81 -17.48 -8.34
N LEU A 563 9.03 -16.91 -9.53
CA LEU A 563 7.99 -16.83 -10.55
C LEU A 563 7.83 -18.15 -11.28
N ALA A 564 6.59 -18.54 -11.51
CA ALA A 564 6.24 -19.84 -12.10
C ALA A 564 6.70 -19.95 -13.55
N THR A 565 7.43 -21.01 -13.88
CA THR A 565 7.80 -21.43 -15.26
C THR A 565 6.76 -22.38 -15.85
N THR A 566 5.84 -22.91 -15.05
CA THR A 566 4.73 -23.81 -15.37
C THR A 566 3.60 -23.61 -14.37
N LEU A 567 2.34 -23.78 -14.75
CA LEU A 567 1.17 -23.55 -13.89
C LEU A 567 0.86 -24.74 -12.96
N LEU A 568 1.31 -25.92 -13.31
CA LEU A 568 0.94 -27.14 -12.58
C LEU A 568 1.30 -27.14 -11.10
N PRO A 569 2.47 -26.67 -10.63
CA PRO A 569 2.76 -26.69 -9.19
C PRO A 569 1.70 -25.97 -8.36
N GLY A 570 1.31 -24.78 -8.80
CA GLY A 570 0.25 -24.00 -8.12
C GLY A 570 -1.11 -24.67 -8.19
N LEU A 571 -1.47 -25.25 -9.33
CA LEU A 571 -2.75 -25.97 -9.46
C LEU A 571 -2.80 -27.26 -8.64
N LEU A 572 -1.70 -27.99 -8.53
CA LEU A 572 -1.61 -29.19 -7.68
C LEU A 572 -1.80 -28.82 -6.20
N GLU A 573 -1.25 -27.70 -5.74
CA GLU A 573 -1.49 -27.19 -4.39
C GLU A 573 -2.98 -26.81 -4.18
N VAL A 574 -3.59 -26.16 -5.15
CA VAL A 574 -5.03 -25.82 -5.09
C VAL A 574 -5.86 -27.10 -5.03
N ALA A 575 -5.53 -28.11 -5.85
CA ALA A 575 -6.19 -29.41 -5.83
C ALA A 575 -6.05 -30.09 -4.45
N ALA A 576 -4.84 -30.20 -3.94
CA ALA A 576 -4.56 -30.81 -2.63
C ALA A 576 -5.31 -30.11 -1.49
N ARG A 577 -5.34 -28.77 -1.50
CA ARG A 577 -6.11 -27.96 -0.53
C ARG A 577 -7.61 -28.24 -0.59
N ASN A 578 -8.19 -28.33 -1.78
CA ASN A 578 -9.61 -28.63 -1.94
C ASN A 578 -9.92 -30.04 -1.49
N ILE A 579 -9.09 -31.01 -1.85
CA ILE A 579 -9.25 -32.40 -1.43
C ILE A 579 -9.17 -32.52 0.11
N SER A 580 -8.23 -31.84 0.76
CA SER A 580 -8.11 -31.83 2.22
C SER A 580 -9.33 -31.22 2.92
N ARG A 581 -10.06 -30.36 2.22
CA ARG A 581 -11.32 -29.73 2.69
C ARG A 581 -12.58 -30.53 2.33
N GLY A 582 -12.42 -31.73 1.77
CA GLY A 582 -13.50 -32.65 1.52
C GLY A 582 -13.99 -32.76 0.08
N ALA A 583 -13.42 -32.01 -0.86
CA ALA A 583 -13.67 -32.23 -2.28
C ALA A 583 -13.07 -33.60 -2.69
N ARG A 584 -13.89 -34.48 -3.28
CA ARG A 584 -13.44 -35.81 -3.69
C ARG A 584 -13.25 -35.95 -5.19
N ASP A 585 -14.11 -35.31 -5.93
CA ASP A 585 -14.15 -35.35 -7.38
C ASP A 585 -14.00 -33.91 -7.88
N LEU A 586 -12.90 -33.60 -8.57
CA LEU A 586 -12.61 -32.25 -9.02
C LEU A 586 -12.00 -32.24 -10.43
N THR A 587 -12.41 -31.25 -11.19
CA THR A 587 -11.74 -30.82 -12.42
C THR A 587 -11.54 -29.33 -12.29
N ILE A 588 -10.30 -28.89 -12.10
CA ILE A 588 -9.95 -27.46 -12.02
C ILE A 588 -9.02 -27.11 -13.17
N TYR A 589 -9.10 -25.87 -13.62
CA TYR A 589 -8.16 -25.34 -14.61
C TYR A 589 -7.80 -23.90 -14.32
N GLY A 590 -6.68 -23.46 -14.88
CA GLY A 590 -6.24 -22.07 -14.80
C GLY A 590 -5.59 -21.64 -16.10
N ILE A 591 -5.73 -20.35 -16.41
CA ILE A 591 -5.11 -19.70 -17.57
C ILE A 591 -4.32 -18.49 -17.05
N ALA A 592 -3.00 -18.55 -17.12
CA ALA A 592 -2.13 -17.48 -16.65
C ALA A 592 -0.83 -17.42 -17.47
N GLN A 593 -0.09 -16.34 -17.29
CA GLN A 593 1.26 -16.22 -17.84
C GLN A 593 2.23 -16.98 -16.95
N VAL A 594 3.20 -17.62 -17.58
CA VAL A 594 4.40 -18.18 -16.93
C VAL A 594 5.59 -17.32 -17.30
N VAL A 595 6.66 -17.38 -16.52
CA VAL A 595 7.86 -16.56 -16.71
C VAL A 595 9.04 -17.47 -17.04
N ARG A 596 9.57 -17.36 -18.25
CA ARG A 596 10.68 -18.19 -18.75
C ARG A 596 11.89 -17.33 -19.06
N PRO A 597 12.87 -17.24 -18.14
CA PRO A 597 14.12 -16.57 -18.43
C PRO A 597 14.82 -17.23 -19.63
N GLY A 598 15.35 -16.42 -20.50
CA GLY A 598 16.15 -16.85 -21.66
C GLY A 598 17.55 -16.27 -21.60
N GLU A 599 18.38 -16.57 -22.60
CA GLU A 599 19.77 -16.10 -22.71
C GLU A 599 19.89 -14.56 -22.72
N ARG A 600 18.84 -13.86 -23.17
CA ARG A 600 18.79 -12.38 -23.23
C ARG A 600 18.23 -11.74 -21.96
N THR A 601 17.75 -12.54 -21.01
CA THR A 601 17.20 -12.02 -19.74
C THR A 601 18.35 -11.57 -18.83
N HIS A 602 18.42 -10.26 -18.56
CA HIS A 602 19.42 -9.67 -17.69
C HIS A 602 18.90 -8.40 -17.01
N ALA A 603 19.56 -7.98 -15.96
CA ALA A 603 19.24 -6.70 -15.31
C ALA A 603 19.72 -5.54 -16.20
N VAL A 604 18.85 -4.60 -16.47
CA VAL A 604 19.15 -3.36 -17.21
C VAL A 604 19.43 -2.25 -16.20
N GLU A 605 20.36 -1.36 -16.54
CA GLU A 605 20.59 -0.16 -15.74
C GLU A 605 19.31 0.67 -15.60
N ALA A 606 19.10 1.26 -14.41
CA ALA A 606 17.93 2.09 -14.15
C ALA A 606 17.87 3.26 -15.15
N LEU A 607 16.78 3.33 -15.89
CA LEU A 607 16.58 4.41 -16.86
C LEU A 607 16.31 5.72 -16.13
N PRO A 608 16.76 6.88 -16.68
CA PRO A 608 16.47 8.18 -16.07
C PRO A 608 14.95 8.44 -16.08
N VAL A 609 14.47 9.05 -14.99
CA VAL A 609 13.04 9.38 -14.82
C VAL A 609 12.73 10.86 -15.11
N ASP A 610 13.76 11.68 -15.32
CA ASP A 610 13.70 13.11 -15.62
C ASP A 610 13.44 13.42 -17.10
N ARG A 611 13.54 12.41 -17.96
CA ARG A 611 13.28 12.49 -19.39
C ARG A 611 12.75 11.18 -19.94
N ARG A 612 12.10 11.25 -21.10
CA ARG A 612 11.71 10.03 -21.84
C ARG A 612 12.97 9.26 -22.25
N PRO A 613 13.07 7.94 -21.98
CA PRO A 613 14.13 7.10 -22.52
C PRO A 613 14.15 7.10 -24.04
N THR A 614 15.31 6.86 -24.65
CA THR A 614 15.42 6.72 -26.09
C THR A 614 14.75 5.43 -26.58
N ASP A 615 14.42 5.36 -27.86
CA ASP A 615 13.80 4.17 -28.44
C ASP A 615 14.72 2.94 -28.37
N GLU A 616 16.05 3.13 -28.43
CA GLU A 616 17.07 2.08 -28.22
C GLU A 616 17.06 1.57 -26.79
N GLN A 617 16.99 2.47 -25.80
CA GLN A 617 16.90 2.11 -24.39
C GLN A 617 15.59 1.33 -24.09
N ILE A 618 14.48 1.74 -24.69
CA ILE A 618 13.20 1.03 -24.59
C ILE A 618 13.31 -0.35 -25.25
N ALA A 619 13.93 -0.45 -26.41
CA ALA A 619 14.14 -1.71 -27.12
C ALA A 619 15.02 -2.68 -26.32
N GLU A 620 16.11 -2.18 -25.72
CA GLU A 620 16.98 -2.97 -24.84
C GLU A 620 16.24 -3.47 -23.60
N LEU A 621 15.50 -2.60 -22.93
CA LEU A 621 14.65 -2.97 -21.78
C LEU A 621 13.67 -4.08 -22.17
N ASN A 622 12.96 -3.94 -23.29
CA ASN A 622 12.02 -4.95 -23.75
C ASN A 622 12.71 -6.27 -24.13
N ALA A 623 13.91 -6.21 -24.74
CA ALA A 623 14.68 -7.39 -25.10
C ALA A 623 15.27 -8.14 -23.90
N SER A 624 15.47 -7.46 -22.77
CA SER A 624 15.97 -8.05 -21.51
C SER A 624 14.90 -8.77 -20.68
N LEU A 625 13.62 -8.57 -21.00
CA LEU A 625 12.53 -9.20 -20.27
C LEU A 625 12.48 -10.72 -20.54
N PRO A 626 12.12 -11.54 -19.55
CA PRO A 626 11.86 -12.96 -19.77
C PRO A 626 10.65 -13.16 -20.67
N ALA A 627 10.59 -14.28 -21.39
CA ALA A 627 9.39 -14.66 -22.13
C ALA A 627 8.24 -14.95 -21.15
N GLN A 628 7.04 -14.46 -21.47
CA GLN A 628 5.85 -14.58 -20.62
C GLN A 628 4.65 -15.13 -21.39
N PRO A 629 4.75 -16.36 -21.94
CA PRO A 629 3.64 -16.97 -22.68
C PRO A 629 2.45 -17.27 -21.76
N VAL A 630 1.26 -17.22 -22.34
CA VAL A 630 0.03 -17.63 -21.66
C VAL A 630 -0.13 -19.13 -21.76
N HIS A 631 -0.18 -19.79 -20.63
CA HIS A 631 -0.46 -21.22 -20.52
C HIS A 631 -1.91 -21.48 -20.08
N VAL A 632 -2.42 -22.64 -20.46
CA VAL A 632 -3.58 -23.26 -19.86
C VAL A 632 -3.16 -24.58 -19.24
N ALA A 633 -3.59 -24.80 -18.00
CA ALA A 633 -3.38 -26.07 -17.33
C ALA A 633 -4.65 -26.54 -16.63
N ALA A 634 -4.84 -27.85 -16.52
CA ALA A 634 -5.96 -28.43 -15.77
C ALA A 634 -5.50 -29.65 -14.97
N VAL A 635 -6.22 -29.89 -13.87
CA VAL A 635 -6.01 -31.05 -12.98
C VAL A 635 -7.35 -31.73 -12.75
N LEU A 636 -7.38 -33.06 -12.94
CA LEU A 636 -8.55 -33.90 -12.74
C LEU A 636 -8.22 -34.92 -11.66
N SER A 637 -9.06 -35.04 -10.63
CA SER A 637 -8.90 -36.01 -9.57
C SER A 637 -10.24 -36.59 -9.14
N GLY A 638 -10.25 -37.85 -8.74
CA GLY A 638 -11.47 -38.53 -8.31
C GLY A 638 -12.28 -39.10 -9.47
N LYS A 639 -13.59 -39.07 -9.36
CA LYS A 639 -14.50 -39.59 -10.39
C LYS A 639 -14.75 -38.54 -11.45
N ARG A 640 -14.56 -38.93 -12.70
CA ARG A 640 -15.00 -38.15 -13.87
C ARG A 640 -16.51 -38.20 -14.02
N ASP A 641 -17.09 -39.39 -13.91
CA ASP A 641 -18.52 -39.59 -13.96
C ASP A 641 -19.01 -40.01 -12.57
N PRO A 642 -19.91 -39.26 -11.93
CA PRO A 642 -20.45 -39.63 -10.63
C PRO A 642 -21.34 -40.88 -10.74
N ARG A 643 -21.46 -41.62 -9.63
CA ARG A 643 -22.44 -42.73 -9.56
C ARG A 643 -23.87 -42.17 -9.70
N GLY A 644 -24.63 -42.75 -10.59
CA GLY A 644 -25.99 -42.29 -10.84
C GLY A 644 -26.85 -43.35 -11.54
N PRO A 645 -28.00 -42.93 -12.07
CA PRO A 645 -28.90 -43.84 -12.83
C PRO A 645 -28.24 -44.48 -14.07
N TRP A 646 -27.17 -43.86 -14.55
CA TRP A 646 -26.44 -44.29 -15.74
C TRP A 646 -25.31 -45.29 -15.45
N GLY A 647 -25.05 -45.60 -14.19
CA GLY A 647 -24.00 -46.58 -13.84
C GLY A 647 -23.27 -46.30 -12.54
N PRO A 648 -22.26 -47.13 -12.24
CA PRO A 648 -21.48 -47.06 -10.98
C PRO A 648 -20.58 -45.86 -10.87
N GLY A 649 -20.46 -45.05 -11.89
CA GLY A 649 -19.50 -43.96 -12.03
C GLY A 649 -18.14 -44.50 -12.53
N ARG A 650 -17.26 -43.57 -12.97
CA ARG A 650 -15.98 -43.86 -13.59
C ARG A 650 -14.89 -42.95 -12.99
N GLN A 651 -13.75 -43.51 -12.63
CA GLN A 651 -12.59 -42.74 -12.22
C GLN A 651 -12.01 -41.93 -13.39
N ALA A 652 -11.43 -40.77 -13.08
CA ALA A 652 -10.66 -40.02 -14.06
C ALA A 652 -9.44 -40.81 -14.52
N GLU A 653 -9.12 -40.72 -15.79
CA GLU A 653 -7.98 -41.39 -16.41
C GLU A 653 -7.33 -40.50 -17.49
N ALA A 654 -6.18 -40.92 -18.03
CA ALA A 654 -5.44 -40.15 -19.03
C ALA A 654 -6.29 -39.70 -20.21
N ALA A 655 -7.27 -40.53 -20.63
CA ALA A 655 -8.20 -40.21 -21.70
C ALA A 655 -9.05 -38.97 -21.42
N ASP A 656 -9.41 -38.73 -20.15
CA ASP A 656 -10.16 -37.52 -19.76
C ASP A 656 -9.30 -36.25 -19.86
N ALA A 657 -8.02 -36.33 -19.55
CA ALA A 657 -7.11 -35.22 -19.79
C ALA A 657 -6.95 -34.94 -21.29
N PHE A 658 -6.92 -36.00 -22.10
CA PHE A 658 -6.88 -35.85 -23.57
C PHE A 658 -8.19 -35.26 -24.11
N ALA A 659 -9.34 -35.61 -23.56
CA ALA A 659 -10.62 -35.02 -23.94
C ALA A 659 -10.64 -33.50 -23.66
N LEU A 660 -10.07 -33.04 -22.52
CA LEU A 660 -9.93 -31.61 -22.28
C LEU A 660 -8.95 -30.93 -23.24
N VAL A 661 -7.94 -31.64 -23.74
CA VAL A 661 -7.06 -31.12 -24.82
C VAL A 661 -7.88 -30.93 -26.09
N ASP A 662 -8.79 -31.86 -26.43
CA ASP A 662 -9.68 -31.70 -27.57
C ASP A 662 -10.58 -30.47 -27.46
N GLU A 663 -11.11 -30.22 -26.26
CA GLU A 663 -11.89 -29.01 -25.98
C GLU A 663 -11.05 -27.72 -26.20
N VAL A 664 -9.79 -27.73 -25.79
CA VAL A 664 -8.87 -26.60 -26.03
C VAL A 664 -8.56 -26.45 -27.52
N ALA A 665 -8.28 -27.57 -28.20
CA ALA A 665 -8.00 -27.60 -29.63
C ALA A 665 -9.18 -27.07 -30.44
N ASP A 666 -10.37 -27.55 -30.12
CA ASP A 666 -11.61 -27.10 -30.74
C ASP A 666 -11.91 -25.63 -30.50
N ALA A 667 -11.74 -25.16 -29.27
CA ALA A 667 -11.93 -23.74 -28.93
C ALA A 667 -10.89 -22.84 -29.62
N ALA A 668 -9.67 -23.31 -29.80
CA ALA A 668 -8.62 -22.59 -30.50
C ALA A 668 -8.72 -22.69 -32.04
N GLY A 669 -9.49 -23.68 -32.57
CA GLY A 669 -9.64 -23.95 -34.00
C GLY A 669 -8.45 -24.66 -34.64
N VAL A 670 -7.68 -25.42 -33.85
CA VAL A 670 -6.47 -26.12 -34.27
C VAL A 670 -6.62 -27.63 -34.09
N THR A 671 -5.77 -28.41 -34.77
CA THR A 671 -5.63 -29.85 -34.54
C THR A 671 -4.40 -30.08 -33.68
N ILE A 672 -4.54 -30.81 -32.58
CA ILE A 672 -3.43 -31.19 -31.68
C ILE A 672 -3.18 -32.68 -31.83
N GLU A 673 -2.03 -33.04 -32.36
CA GLU A 673 -1.55 -34.42 -32.39
C GLU A 673 -1.06 -34.84 -31.03
N ARG A 674 -1.22 -36.15 -30.70
CA ARG A 674 -0.74 -36.77 -29.46
C ARG A 674 0.31 -37.80 -29.81
N ARG A 675 1.47 -37.68 -29.19
CA ARG A 675 2.54 -38.65 -29.32
C ARG A 675 2.92 -39.17 -27.95
N ALA A 676 3.19 -40.48 -27.84
CA ALA A 676 3.62 -41.05 -26.58
C ALA A 676 4.92 -40.40 -26.11
N ALA A 677 4.99 -39.99 -24.87
CA ALA A 677 6.13 -39.28 -24.30
C ALA A 677 6.43 -39.74 -22.86
N ALA A 678 7.66 -39.53 -22.44
CA ALA A 678 8.08 -39.65 -21.07
C ALA A 678 8.57 -38.29 -20.59
N TYR A 679 7.72 -37.55 -19.85
CA TYR A 679 7.99 -36.20 -19.42
C TYR A 679 7.42 -35.96 -18.02
N LEU A 680 8.26 -35.73 -17.02
CA LEU A 680 7.81 -35.42 -15.66
C LEU A 680 7.04 -34.07 -15.62
N PRO A 681 5.97 -33.94 -14.82
CA PRO A 681 5.53 -34.85 -13.75
C PRO A 681 4.58 -35.99 -14.18
N TRP A 682 4.37 -36.24 -15.46
CA TRP A 682 3.49 -37.30 -15.95
C TRP A 682 4.11 -38.69 -15.87
N HIS A 683 3.25 -39.69 -15.83
CA HIS A 683 3.63 -41.13 -15.85
C HIS A 683 4.17 -41.51 -17.23
N PRO A 684 5.36 -42.12 -17.34
CA PRO A 684 6.01 -42.34 -18.64
C PRO A 684 5.23 -43.25 -19.60
N GLY A 685 4.34 -44.09 -19.08
CA GLY A 685 3.48 -44.94 -19.93
C GLY A 685 2.08 -44.40 -20.16
N ARG A 686 1.75 -43.19 -19.61
CA ARG A 686 0.42 -42.59 -19.71
C ARG A 686 0.52 -41.06 -19.92
N CYS A 687 1.53 -40.63 -20.65
CA CYS A 687 1.81 -39.27 -21.03
C CYS A 687 1.82 -39.14 -22.54
N ALA A 688 1.25 -38.08 -23.03
CA ALA A 688 1.42 -37.64 -24.40
C ALA A 688 2.02 -36.24 -24.45
N GLU A 689 2.98 -36.03 -25.34
CA GLU A 689 3.27 -34.72 -25.86
C GLU A 689 2.19 -34.25 -26.82
N LEU A 690 1.90 -32.98 -26.77
CA LEU A 690 0.88 -32.31 -27.58
C LEU A 690 1.61 -31.53 -28.67
N VAL A 691 1.31 -31.84 -29.92
CA VAL A 691 2.06 -31.32 -31.07
C VAL A 691 1.13 -30.61 -32.05
N VAL A 692 1.53 -29.39 -32.47
CA VAL A 692 0.87 -28.62 -33.52
C VAL A 692 1.90 -28.24 -34.55
N ASP A 693 1.67 -28.57 -35.79
CA ASP A 693 2.58 -28.29 -36.95
C ASP A 693 4.05 -28.75 -36.68
N GLY A 694 4.21 -29.89 -36.01
CA GLY A 694 5.51 -30.46 -35.67
C GLY A 694 6.16 -29.85 -34.40
N VAL A 695 5.57 -28.85 -33.74
CA VAL A 695 6.07 -28.20 -32.55
C VAL A 695 5.37 -28.73 -31.31
N VAL A 696 6.12 -29.14 -30.29
CA VAL A 696 5.55 -29.54 -29.00
C VAL A 696 5.06 -28.30 -28.26
N VAL A 697 3.77 -28.24 -27.97
CA VAL A 697 3.10 -27.12 -27.29
C VAL A 697 2.74 -27.43 -25.85
N GLY A 698 2.83 -28.69 -25.42
CA GLY A 698 2.48 -29.07 -24.06
C GLY A 698 2.46 -30.58 -23.84
N HIS A 699 1.93 -30.97 -22.67
CA HIS A 699 1.81 -32.39 -22.29
C HIS A 699 0.49 -32.64 -21.57
N ALA A 700 -0.01 -33.87 -21.64
CA ALA A 700 -1.21 -34.30 -20.93
C ALA A 700 -1.11 -35.79 -20.58
N GLY A 701 -1.86 -36.20 -19.54
CA GLY A 701 -1.91 -37.60 -19.12
C GLY A 701 -2.10 -37.76 -17.62
N GLU A 702 -1.83 -38.96 -17.14
CA GLU A 702 -1.83 -39.31 -15.71
C GLU A 702 -0.53 -38.87 -15.06
N LEU A 703 -0.56 -38.28 -13.87
CA LEU A 703 0.62 -37.86 -13.14
C LEU A 703 1.37 -39.06 -12.55
N HIS A 704 2.69 -38.89 -12.38
CA HIS A 704 3.56 -39.94 -11.84
C HIS A 704 3.21 -40.23 -10.39
N PRO A 705 3.10 -41.57 -9.97
CA PRO A 705 2.71 -41.90 -8.61
C PRO A 705 3.57 -41.27 -7.53
N ALA A 706 4.89 -41.20 -7.70
CA ALA A 706 5.79 -40.56 -6.73
C ALA A 706 5.59 -39.05 -6.62
N VAL A 707 5.15 -38.36 -7.68
CA VAL A 707 4.79 -36.97 -7.64
C VAL A 707 3.49 -36.76 -6.88
N LEU A 708 2.48 -37.60 -7.15
CA LEU A 708 1.20 -37.58 -6.45
C LEU A 708 1.35 -37.79 -4.94
N GLU A 709 2.15 -38.77 -4.54
CA GLU A 709 2.45 -39.05 -3.13
C GLU A 709 3.06 -37.86 -2.42
N ARG A 710 4.10 -37.26 -3.03
CA ARG A 710 4.78 -36.08 -2.46
C ARG A 710 3.89 -34.82 -2.44
N ALA A 711 3.01 -34.68 -3.42
CA ALA A 711 2.06 -33.58 -3.48
C ALA A 711 0.79 -33.78 -2.62
N GLY A 712 0.64 -34.95 -1.97
CA GLY A 712 -0.53 -35.28 -1.17
C GLY A 712 -1.81 -35.44 -1.99
N LEU A 713 -1.71 -35.92 -3.23
CA LEU A 713 -2.81 -36.07 -4.16
C LEU A 713 -3.22 -37.56 -4.31
N PRO A 714 -4.50 -37.82 -4.59
CA PRO A 714 -4.96 -39.18 -4.82
C PRO A 714 -4.28 -39.85 -6.04
N PRO A 715 -4.11 -41.19 -6.02
CA PRO A 715 -3.62 -41.91 -7.17
C PRO A 715 -4.53 -41.68 -8.40
N ARG A 716 -3.95 -41.80 -9.60
CA ARG A 716 -4.64 -41.58 -10.88
C ARG A 716 -5.12 -40.16 -11.16
N THR A 717 -4.63 -39.16 -10.39
CA THR A 717 -4.83 -37.77 -10.75
C THR A 717 -4.18 -37.49 -12.10
N CYS A 718 -4.93 -36.86 -13.01
CA CYS A 718 -4.51 -36.52 -14.35
C CYS A 718 -4.31 -35.01 -14.48
N ALA A 719 -3.49 -34.60 -15.43
CA ALA A 719 -3.25 -33.18 -15.71
C ALA A 719 -2.95 -32.94 -17.18
N LEU A 720 -3.19 -31.72 -17.60
CA LEU A 720 -2.65 -31.16 -18.85
C LEU A 720 -2.06 -29.79 -18.58
N GLU A 721 -1.08 -29.44 -19.37
CA GLU A 721 -0.59 -28.07 -19.52
C GLU A 721 -0.11 -27.85 -20.94
N LEU A 722 -0.50 -26.73 -21.53
CA LEU A 722 -0.03 -26.30 -22.85
C LEU A 722 0.13 -24.78 -22.94
N ASP A 723 1.04 -24.38 -23.84
CA ASP A 723 1.31 -23.00 -24.20
C ASP A 723 0.24 -22.55 -25.23
N LEU A 724 -0.66 -21.66 -24.79
CA LEU A 724 -1.70 -21.12 -25.67
C LEU A 724 -1.11 -20.20 -26.75
N ASP A 725 -0.03 -19.50 -26.44
CA ASP A 725 0.56 -18.55 -27.38
C ASP A 725 1.39 -19.24 -28.46
N ALA A 726 1.79 -20.48 -28.23
CA ALA A 726 2.39 -21.33 -29.25
C ALA A 726 1.38 -21.87 -30.29
N LEU A 727 0.08 -21.80 -29.99
CA LEU A 727 -0.95 -22.21 -30.95
C LEU A 727 -1.12 -21.15 -32.04
N PRO A 728 -1.30 -21.53 -33.33
CA PRO A 728 -1.61 -20.57 -34.38
C PRO A 728 -2.93 -19.85 -34.14
N LEU A 729 -2.99 -18.56 -34.49
CA LEU A 729 -4.22 -17.78 -34.44
C LEU A 729 -5.06 -18.05 -35.69
N VAL A 730 -6.20 -18.69 -35.53
CA VAL A 730 -7.14 -18.99 -36.62
C VAL A 730 -8.20 -17.89 -36.70
N ALA A 731 -8.30 -17.24 -37.85
CA ALA A 731 -9.22 -16.12 -38.06
C ALA A 731 -10.69 -16.56 -38.12
N ALA A 732 -10.96 -17.65 -38.80
CA ALA A 732 -12.28 -18.27 -38.92
C ALA A 732 -12.14 -19.76 -39.16
N ARG A 733 -13.07 -20.55 -38.62
CA ARG A 733 -13.18 -21.97 -39.01
C ARG A 733 -13.88 -22.06 -40.38
N PRO A 734 -13.37 -22.86 -41.30
CA PRO A 734 -14.12 -23.15 -42.51
C PRO A 734 -15.42 -23.84 -42.11
N ALA A 735 -16.50 -23.51 -42.82
CA ALA A 735 -17.74 -24.21 -42.64
C ALA A 735 -17.57 -25.69 -43.06
N PRO A 736 -18.21 -26.65 -42.35
CA PRO A 736 -18.17 -28.04 -42.77
C PRO A 736 -18.82 -28.21 -44.14
N ILE A 737 -18.20 -29.04 -44.95
CA ILE A 737 -18.78 -29.41 -46.26
C ILE A 737 -19.92 -30.40 -45.98
N VAL A 738 -21.15 -29.96 -46.22
CA VAL A 738 -22.33 -30.82 -46.04
C VAL A 738 -22.76 -31.31 -47.42
N SER A 739 -22.57 -32.59 -47.64
CA SER A 739 -23.04 -33.19 -48.89
C SER A 739 -24.53 -33.52 -48.82
N ALA A 740 -25.25 -33.30 -49.93
CA ALA A 740 -26.65 -33.70 -50.08
C ALA A 740 -26.83 -35.20 -50.39
N PHE A 741 -25.72 -35.91 -50.57
CA PHE A 741 -25.76 -37.31 -50.96
C PHE A 741 -25.61 -38.23 -49.74
N PRO A 742 -26.26 -39.46 -49.80
CA PRO A 742 -26.15 -40.41 -48.71
C PRO A 742 -24.72 -40.96 -48.58
N ALA A 743 -24.34 -41.25 -47.34
CA ALA A 743 -23.06 -41.92 -47.06
C ALA A 743 -23.19 -43.43 -47.19
N VAL A 744 -22.10 -44.11 -47.54
CA VAL A 744 -21.97 -45.58 -47.46
C VAL A 744 -21.11 -45.86 -46.19
N LEU A 745 -21.63 -46.69 -45.28
CA LEU A 745 -20.96 -47.12 -44.07
C LEU A 745 -20.39 -48.50 -44.25
N GLN A 746 -19.11 -48.67 -43.86
CA GLN A 746 -18.45 -49.99 -43.90
C GLN A 746 -17.56 -50.11 -42.68
N ASP A 747 -17.56 -51.28 -42.04
CA ASP A 747 -16.68 -51.57 -40.93
C ASP A 747 -15.45 -52.33 -41.40
N VAL A 748 -14.33 -52.08 -40.73
CA VAL A 748 -13.10 -52.78 -40.97
C VAL A 748 -12.42 -53.19 -39.67
N SER A 749 -12.16 -54.49 -39.49
CA SER A 749 -11.37 -54.98 -38.38
C SER A 749 -9.95 -55.28 -38.83
N ILE A 750 -9.01 -54.69 -38.17
CA ILE A 750 -7.57 -54.73 -38.51
C ILE A 750 -6.78 -55.29 -37.34
N SER A 751 -5.97 -56.30 -37.59
CA SER A 751 -4.98 -56.83 -36.62
C SER A 751 -3.66 -56.13 -36.85
N VAL A 752 -3.05 -55.62 -35.76
CA VAL A 752 -1.75 -54.98 -35.74
C VAL A 752 -0.92 -55.49 -34.55
N GLU A 753 0.40 -55.26 -34.57
CA GLU A 753 1.23 -55.51 -33.38
C GLU A 753 0.73 -54.63 -32.23
N LYS A 754 0.79 -55.13 -31.02
CA LYS A 754 0.24 -54.45 -29.83
C LYS A 754 0.90 -53.08 -29.58
N ALA A 755 2.16 -52.96 -29.97
CA ALA A 755 2.92 -51.71 -29.85
C ALA A 755 2.52 -50.62 -30.85
N VAL A 756 1.83 -50.96 -31.96
CA VAL A 756 1.40 -49.99 -32.97
C VAL A 756 0.28 -49.10 -32.39
N PRO A 757 0.44 -47.77 -32.35
CA PRO A 757 -0.61 -46.88 -31.89
C PRO A 757 -1.83 -46.92 -32.81
N ALA A 758 -3.07 -46.88 -32.24
CA ALA A 758 -4.28 -46.83 -33.02
C ALA A 758 -4.33 -45.60 -33.96
N ALA A 759 -3.81 -44.46 -33.52
CA ALA A 759 -3.69 -43.25 -34.32
C ALA A 759 -2.84 -43.44 -35.61
N SER A 760 -1.82 -44.25 -35.53
CA SER A 760 -0.99 -44.57 -36.71
C SER A 760 -1.74 -45.41 -37.73
N VAL A 761 -2.59 -46.35 -37.26
CA VAL A 761 -3.50 -47.14 -38.09
C VAL A 761 -4.56 -46.23 -38.71
N GLU A 762 -5.17 -45.36 -37.94
CA GLU A 762 -6.20 -44.41 -38.41
C GLU A 762 -5.62 -43.48 -39.48
N SER A 763 -4.44 -42.90 -39.23
CA SER A 763 -3.78 -42.02 -40.18
C SER A 763 -3.50 -42.75 -41.52
N ALA A 764 -3.04 -43.99 -41.44
CA ALA A 764 -2.79 -44.77 -42.64
C ALA A 764 -4.08 -45.14 -43.40
N LEU A 765 -5.15 -45.52 -42.66
CA LEU A 765 -6.49 -45.75 -43.26
C LEU A 765 -7.04 -44.50 -43.92
N ARG A 766 -6.93 -43.35 -43.28
CA ARG A 766 -7.41 -42.07 -43.78
C ARG A 766 -6.62 -41.65 -45.07
N SER A 767 -5.32 -41.83 -45.05
CA SER A 767 -4.49 -41.55 -46.21
C SER A 767 -4.87 -42.41 -47.43
N GLY A 768 -5.13 -43.69 -47.20
CA GLY A 768 -5.49 -44.60 -48.27
C GLY A 768 -6.93 -44.50 -48.77
N GLY A 769 -7.86 -44.11 -47.85
CA GLY A 769 -9.28 -43.89 -48.20
C GLY A 769 -9.52 -42.64 -49.04
N GLY A 770 -8.56 -41.73 -49.06
CA GLY A 770 -8.57 -40.53 -49.91
C GLY A 770 -9.78 -39.61 -49.64
N GLU A 771 -10.15 -38.81 -50.64
CA GLU A 771 -11.24 -37.81 -50.51
C GLU A 771 -12.63 -38.40 -50.28
N LEU A 772 -12.82 -39.69 -50.59
CA LEU A 772 -14.12 -40.34 -50.37
C LEU A 772 -14.34 -40.75 -48.90
N LEU A 773 -13.27 -40.92 -48.11
CA LEU A 773 -13.38 -41.22 -46.70
C LEU A 773 -13.71 -39.95 -45.91
N GLU A 774 -15.04 -39.70 -45.68
CA GLU A 774 -15.52 -38.54 -44.94
C GLU A 774 -15.17 -38.62 -43.48
N ASP A 775 -15.31 -39.78 -42.84
CA ASP A 775 -15.09 -39.96 -41.41
C ASP A 775 -14.64 -41.39 -41.09
N ILE A 776 -13.90 -41.53 -39.99
CA ILE A 776 -13.39 -42.78 -39.46
C ILE A 776 -13.47 -42.76 -37.95
N ALA A 777 -14.03 -43.77 -37.32
CA ALA A 777 -14.17 -43.88 -35.89
C ALA A 777 -13.75 -45.27 -35.41
N LEU A 778 -12.78 -45.33 -34.49
CA LEU A 778 -12.44 -46.54 -33.77
C LEU A 778 -13.52 -46.83 -32.72
N PHE A 779 -14.20 -47.98 -32.80
CA PHE A 779 -15.25 -48.31 -31.86
C PHE A 779 -15.04 -49.61 -31.08
N ASP A 780 -14.05 -50.46 -31.48
CA ASP A 780 -13.71 -51.65 -30.73
C ASP A 780 -12.18 -51.90 -30.70
N VAL A 781 -11.67 -52.30 -29.57
CA VAL A 781 -10.27 -52.72 -29.36
C VAL A 781 -10.29 -54.09 -28.64
N TYR A 782 -9.80 -55.10 -29.32
CA TYR A 782 -9.75 -56.45 -28.75
C TYR A 782 -8.32 -56.99 -28.62
N GLU A 783 -7.95 -57.39 -27.41
CA GLU A 783 -6.63 -57.91 -27.07
C GLU A 783 -6.69 -59.36 -26.56
N GLY A 784 -7.62 -60.19 -27.01
CA GLY A 784 -7.77 -61.57 -26.62
C GLY A 784 -7.04 -62.58 -27.50
N ALA A 785 -7.15 -63.88 -27.19
CA ALA A 785 -6.49 -64.94 -27.92
C ALA A 785 -6.76 -64.96 -29.43
N GLN A 786 -7.93 -64.50 -29.83
CA GLN A 786 -8.30 -64.45 -31.24
C GLN A 786 -7.59 -63.33 -32.03
N ALA A 787 -6.96 -62.33 -31.38
CA ALA A 787 -6.18 -61.28 -32.05
C ALA A 787 -4.78 -61.76 -32.47
N GLY A 788 -4.32 -62.86 -31.94
CA GLY A 788 -2.98 -63.42 -32.09
C GLY A 788 -2.05 -63.02 -30.92
N GLU A 789 -1.06 -63.80 -30.65
CA GLU A 789 -0.07 -63.49 -29.63
C GLU A 789 0.74 -62.24 -29.99
N GLY A 790 0.83 -61.27 -29.10
CA GLY A 790 1.50 -59.99 -29.34
C GLY A 790 0.76 -59.02 -30.24
N ARG A 791 -0.49 -59.31 -30.64
CA ARG A 791 -1.27 -58.50 -31.51
C ARG A 791 -2.57 -58.02 -30.82
N LYS A 792 -3.15 -56.95 -31.37
CA LYS A 792 -4.47 -56.42 -31.04
C LYS A 792 -5.30 -56.22 -32.29
N SER A 793 -6.61 -56.36 -32.20
CA SER A 793 -7.57 -56.05 -33.25
C SER A 793 -8.22 -54.70 -32.97
N LEU A 794 -8.22 -53.85 -33.98
CA LEU A 794 -8.87 -52.56 -33.98
C LEU A 794 -9.99 -52.54 -35.00
N THR A 795 -11.20 -52.17 -34.57
CA THR A 795 -12.35 -52.13 -35.51
C THR A 795 -12.77 -50.70 -35.70
N TYR A 796 -12.74 -50.28 -36.95
CA TYR A 796 -13.10 -48.92 -37.36
C TYR A 796 -14.36 -48.91 -38.17
N ALA A 797 -15.25 -47.98 -37.92
CA ALA A 797 -16.35 -47.59 -38.77
C ALA A 797 -15.82 -46.54 -39.78
N LEU A 798 -15.94 -46.83 -41.03
CA LEU A 798 -15.55 -45.98 -42.14
C LEU A 798 -16.81 -45.42 -42.80
N ARG A 799 -16.85 -44.12 -43.00
CA ARG A 799 -17.96 -43.41 -43.65
C ARG A 799 -17.44 -42.78 -44.94
N PHE A 800 -17.96 -43.32 -46.02
CA PHE A 800 -17.59 -42.86 -47.38
C PHE A 800 -18.70 -42.00 -47.98
N ARG A 801 -18.32 -40.90 -48.61
CA ARG A 801 -19.22 -40.01 -49.29
C ARG A 801 -18.54 -39.24 -50.41
N ALA A 802 -19.23 -39.07 -51.55
CA ALA A 802 -18.77 -38.14 -52.57
C ALA A 802 -19.49 -36.78 -52.44
N PRO A 803 -18.82 -35.67 -52.76
CA PRO A 803 -19.41 -34.34 -52.69
C PRO A 803 -20.42 -34.04 -53.78
N ASP A 804 -20.38 -34.79 -54.90
CA ASP A 804 -21.02 -34.46 -56.15
C ASP A 804 -22.04 -35.56 -56.65
N ARG A 805 -22.03 -36.73 -56.01
CA ARG A 805 -22.95 -37.87 -56.41
C ARG A 805 -23.15 -38.84 -55.26
N THR A 806 -24.11 -39.72 -55.45
CA THR A 806 -24.26 -40.91 -54.60
C THR A 806 -23.20 -41.95 -54.98
N LEU A 807 -22.45 -42.45 -53.97
CA LEU A 807 -21.49 -43.51 -54.17
C LEU A 807 -22.20 -44.84 -54.39
N THR A 808 -21.65 -45.67 -55.28
CA THR A 808 -22.00 -47.08 -55.32
C THR A 808 -21.29 -47.87 -54.24
N GLU A 809 -21.79 -49.05 -53.95
CA GLU A 809 -21.20 -49.98 -52.96
C GLU A 809 -19.78 -50.43 -53.43
N ASP A 810 -19.61 -50.62 -54.71
CA ASP A 810 -18.30 -50.99 -55.32
C ASP A 810 -17.25 -49.87 -55.17
N GLU A 811 -17.64 -48.60 -55.37
CA GLU A 811 -16.76 -47.46 -55.17
C GLU A 811 -16.29 -47.32 -53.72
N ALA A 812 -17.22 -47.44 -52.77
CA ALA A 812 -16.93 -47.42 -51.36
C ALA A 812 -16.02 -48.60 -50.91
N SER A 813 -16.29 -49.80 -51.46
CA SER A 813 -15.47 -50.99 -51.20
C SER A 813 -14.07 -50.82 -51.74
N ALA A 814 -13.90 -50.27 -52.91
CA ALA A 814 -12.58 -50.00 -53.53
C ALA A 814 -11.80 -48.95 -52.68
N ALA A 815 -12.47 -47.93 -52.16
CA ALA A 815 -11.86 -46.96 -51.27
C ALA A 815 -11.45 -47.57 -49.90
N ARG A 816 -12.28 -48.44 -49.31
CA ARG A 816 -11.96 -49.24 -48.12
C ARG A 816 -10.74 -50.15 -48.41
N ASP A 817 -10.70 -50.84 -49.46
CA ASP A 817 -9.60 -51.75 -49.79
C ASP A 817 -8.28 -50.99 -49.99
N ALA A 818 -8.34 -49.80 -50.59
CA ALA A 818 -7.20 -48.91 -50.69
C ALA A 818 -6.75 -48.39 -49.31
N ALA A 819 -7.70 -48.06 -48.42
CA ALA A 819 -7.40 -47.69 -47.01
C ALA A 819 -6.69 -48.84 -46.29
N VAL A 820 -7.20 -50.06 -46.38
CA VAL A 820 -6.61 -51.24 -45.78
C VAL A 820 -5.21 -51.52 -46.33
N ALA A 821 -5.03 -51.41 -47.65
CA ALA A 821 -3.73 -51.61 -48.29
C ALA A 821 -2.70 -50.57 -47.82
N SER A 822 -3.08 -49.33 -47.65
CA SER A 822 -2.26 -48.27 -47.05
C SER A 822 -1.86 -48.59 -45.62
N ALA A 823 -2.82 -49.03 -44.78
CA ALA A 823 -2.51 -49.44 -43.41
C ALA A 823 -1.60 -50.67 -43.35
N SER A 824 -1.79 -51.63 -44.24
CA SER A 824 -0.93 -52.81 -44.34
C SER A 824 0.52 -52.39 -44.65
N SER A 825 0.68 -51.49 -45.62
CA SER A 825 2.01 -50.99 -46.04
C SER A 825 2.69 -50.14 -44.96
N ALA A 826 1.96 -49.27 -44.26
CA ALA A 826 2.49 -48.29 -43.35
C ALA A 826 2.82 -48.86 -41.97
N VAL A 827 1.96 -49.76 -41.44
CA VAL A 827 2.00 -50.23 -40.05
C VAL A 827 1.89 -51.77 -39.93
N GLY A 828 2.01 -52.50 -41.03
CA GLY A 828 1.92 -53.94 -41.01
C GLY A 828 0.53 -54.48 -40.58
N ALA A 829 -0.53 -53.71 -40.94
CA ALA A 829 -1.90 -54.05 -40.63
C ALA A 829 -2.39 -55.22 -41.47
N GLU A 830 -3.13 -56.14 -40.88
CA GLU A 830 -3.75 -57.29 -41.54
C GLU A 830 -5.27 -57.21 -41.39
N LEU A 831 -5.97 -57.25 -42.53
CA LEU A 831 -7.45 -57.30 -42.49
C LEU A 831 -7.88 -58.60 -41.82
N ARG A 832 -8.77 -58.47 -40.86
CA ARG A 832 -9.40 -59.58 -40.19
C ARG A 832 -10.77 -59.86 -40.83
N GLY A 833 -10.93 -61.01 -41.39
CA GLY A 833 -12.14 -61.45 -42.05
C GLY A 833 -13.27 -61.79 -41.11
#